data_727b61e2a761400f49d85125cb7d72db
#
_entry.id   727b61e2a761400f49d85125cb7d72db
#
_cell.length_a   1.000
_cell.length_b   1.000
_cell.length_c   1.000
_cell.angle_alpha   90.00
_cell.angle_beta   90.00
_cell.angle_gamma   90.00
#
_symmetry.space_group_name_H-M   'P 1'
#
loop_
_entity.id
_entity.type
_entity.pdbx_description
1 polymer ?
#
loop_
_entity_poly.entity_id
_entity_poly.type
_entity_poly.pdbx_seq_one_letter_code
_entity_poly.pdbx_strand_id
1 'polypeptide(L)'
;MSFFPATVKPAVIASLICSLTFLAGCTREEQFVDYVETDIAKSNVDDLSRSVDFVKSEVRFEQAEFIDGVTNGLNRWAGYSKDHLMKAPWKPDETLQPLIEQYSELPVCQRYGELNFLNTDPYYLQQSYWISLVGDRLAVSQRYQPFELFRLAADDMDVSKTDKPVDEIFKQLNGLSSDDEARLLADTMKAFDWVCRNVNLESDAPLDESEIEDFILNPDKEGAAAGVPGLGYQRYPWQTMLYGRGDYVERAKLMMLLLRQLQIDSTLLATGEDAEPWAVAVAIGDDYYLFDTKLALPIPGKELGSIATLAMVKENPELLTGLDLSTDESLADDTKYWVRPDDLKSLTALLYASPDSASRRMKALQGDLDIEARKLKPKAGKEIESESEAPQSAPAASQIMVAYSLDEVKDRLPKIDGVEFKPWDIAFKTHQYRSTIRTAIERGSSEDEAKLGWFYRTEAYVNGFRPYRTARGRFFKGKFQFVEDKRSLNALQGWKNLMFTDDQIGNLSTDDKMQRLHGIRKENQNSQAFASTLASVQSQMRLIRVDAKLFMAQSLFDNNNEGGIRGWLEDMKANSSDDPVDDNGRWNDALNYLLARSFESQKLYDEAIEAYQQEDLNQSHGNILRARILKQLIKKYYESE
;
A
#
# COMPACT_ATOMS: atom_id res chain seq x y z
N MET A 1 14.16 44.68 -16.14
CA MET A 1 15.03 45.14 -15.06
C MET A 1 15.29 43.99 -14.17
N SER A 2 16.47 43.50 -14.29
CA SER A 2 17.08 42.36 -13.63
C SER A 2 17.29 42.62 -12.15
N PHE A 3 16.88 41.72 -11.30
CA PHE A 3 17.52 41.46 -10.01
C PHE A 3 17.27 40.01 -9.61
N PHE A 4 18.16 39.12 -10.01
CA PHE A 4 18.36 37.85 -9.32
C PHE A 4 19.68 37.98 -8.55
N PRO A 5 19.73 37.71 -7.26
CA PRO A 5 20.99 37.54 -6.58
C PRO A 5 21.53 36.13 -6.91
N ALA A 6 22.55 36.13 -7.77
CA ALA A 6 23.43 35.01 -7.90
C ALA A 6 24.14 34.78 -6.56
N THR A 7 23.97 33.61 -5.99
CA THR A 7 24.96 32.78 -5.28
C THR A 7 24.27 31.76 -4.37
N VAL A 8 23.76 30.71 -4.95
CA VAL A 8 23.70 29.42 -4.22
C VAL A 8 25.15 28.90 -4.24
N LYS A 9 25.77 28.88 -3.09
CA LYS A 9 27.19 28.53 -2.97
C LYS A 9 27.43 27.07 -3.40
N PRO A 10 28.56 26.79 -4.10
CA PRO A 10 28.91 25.42 -4.51
C PRO A 10 29.03 24.38 -3.39
N ALA A 11 29.02 24.80 -2.13
CA ALA A 11 29.04 23.91 -0.98
C ALA A 11 27.76 23.05 -0.81
N VAL A 12 26.59 23.54 -1.29
CA VAL A 12 25.33 22.76 -1.23
C VAL A 12 25.34 21.68 -2.30
N ILE A 13 25.92 21.97 -3.46
CA ILE A 13 26.09 21.02 -4.56
C ILE A 13 27.09 19.93 -4.17
N ALA A 14 28.15 20.26 -3.47
CA ALA A 14 29.14 19.28 -2.97
C ALA A 14 28.54 18.34 -1.92
N SER A 15 27.61 18.81 -1.08
CA SER A 15 26.91 17.96 -0.10
C SER A 15 25.92 17.02 -0.79
N LEU A 16 25.26 17.46 -1.87
CA LEU A 16 24.37 16.62 -2.67
C LEU A 16 25.14 15.54 -3.45
N ILE A 17 26.26 15.91 -4.05
CA ILE A 17 27.15 14.99 -4.77
C ILE A 17 27.79 13.99 -3.80
N CYS A 18 28.18 14.40 -2.59
CA CYS A 18 28.65 13.47 -1.58
C CYS A 18 27.59 12.48 -1.13
N SER A 19 26.30 12.88 -1.04
CA SER A 19 25.22 11.96 -0.70
C SER A 19 24.90 10.99 -1.84
N LEU A 20 25.10 11.40 -3.09
CA LEU A 20 24.89 10.57 -4.29
C LEU A 20 26.09 9.67 -4.60
N THR A 21 27.33 10.14 -4.36
CA THR A 21 28.53 9.30 -4.50
C THR A 21 28.66 8.26 -3.40
N PHE A 22 27.97 8.44 -2.26
CA PHE A 22 27.88 7.40 -1.23
C PHE A 22 26.95 6.22 -1.61
N LEU A 23 26.10 6.38 -2.62
CA LEU A 23 25.36 5.28 -3.22
C LEU A 23 26.16 4.53 -4.31
N ALA A 24 27.27 5.09 -4.77
CA ALA A 24 28.01 4.55 -5.90
C ALA A 24 29.46 4.13 -5.61
N GLY A 25 29.97 4.29 -4.38
CA GLY A 25 31.40 4.15 -4.20
C GLY A 25 31.89 3.75 -2.82
N CYS A 26 31.60 2.53 -2.40
CA CYS A 26 32.49 1.77 -1.52
C CYS A 26 32.70 0.39 -2.15
N THR A 27 33.58 0.34 -3.13
CA THR A 27 34.28 -0.91 -3.45
C THR A 27 35.25 -1.19 -2.29
N ARG A 28 34.75 -1.91 -1.31
CA ARG A 28 35.63 -2.64 -0.41
C ARG A 28 35.93 -3.94 -1.13
N GLU A 29 37.14 -4.09 -1.62
CA GLU A 29 37.72 -5.39 -1.94
C GLU A 29 37.79 -6.18 -0.64
N GLU A 30 36.71 -6.85 -0.27
CA GLU A 30 36.75 -7.95 0.68
C GLU A 30 36.89 -9.23 -0.12
N GLN A 31 37.97 -9.94 0.19
CA GLN A 31 38.36 -11.23 -0.33
C GLN A 31 37.14 -12.15 -0.43
N PHE A 32 36.72 -12.43 -1.66
CA PHE A 32 35.84 -13.55 -1.93
C PHE A 32 36.61 -14.83 -1.62
N VAL A 33 36.15 -15.56 -0.63
CA VAL A 33 36.61 -16.90 -0.37
C VAL A 33 36.21 -17.77 -1.56
N ASP A 34 37.20 -18.36 -2.22
CA ASP A 34 37.02 -19.34 -3.29
C ASP A 34 36.15 -20.48 -2.78
N TYR A 35 34.90 -20.51 -3.18
CA TYR A 35 34.04 -21.68 -3.03
C TYR A 35 34.35 -22.66 -4.17
N VAL A 36 35.01 -23.73 -3.80
CA VAL A 36 35.29 -24.90 -4.65
C VAL A 36 33.99 -25.44 -5.24
N GLU A 37 34.02 -25.73 -6.54
CA GLU A 37 32.98 -26.36 -7.35
C GLU A 37 32.48 -27.66 -6.70
N THR A 38 31.43 -27.60 -5.94
CA THR A 38 30.70 -28.78 -5.49
C THR A 38 29.22 -28.63 -5.78
N ASP A 39 28.74 -29.44 -6.71
CA ASP A 39 27.34 -29.66 -7.08
C ASP A 39 26.57 -28.43 -7.58
N ILE A 40 26.72 -28.13 -8.84
CA ILE A 40 26.02 -27.07 -9.60
C ILE A 40 24.48 -27.12 -9.42
N ALA A 41 23.91 -28.31 -9.27
CA ALA A 41 22.45 -28.46 -9.08
C ALA A 41 21.96 -28.02 -7.69
N LYS A 42 22.78 -28.15 -6.63
CA LYS A 42 22.45 -27.64 -5.28
C LYS A 42 22.63 -26.13 -5.20
N SER A 43 23.60 -25.57 -5.92
CA SER A 43 23.89 -24.15 -5.94
C SER A 43 22.71 -23.31 -6.50
N ASN A 44 21.96 -23.82 -7.47
CA ASN A 44 20.83 -23.11 -8.10
C ASN A 44 19.64 -22.89 -7.16
N VAL A 45 19.26 -23.93 -6.42
CA VAL A 45 18.19 -23.84 -5.42
C VAL A 45 18.63 -22.93 -4.28
N ASP A 46 19.91 -22.97 -3.90
CA ASP A 46 20.47 -22.14 -2.85
C ASP A 46 20.44 -20.63 -3.20
N ASP A 47 20.74 -20.23 -4.43
CA ASP A 47 20.76 -18.81 -4.83
C ASP A 47 19.34 -18.21 -4.90
N LEU A 48 18.36 -18.97 -5.41
CA LEU A 48 16.95 -18.55 -5.37
C LEU A 48 16.44 -18.45 -3.93
N SER A 49 16.64 -19.50 -3.13
CA SER A 49 16.22 -19.54 -1.73
C SER A 49 16.84 -18.41 -0.93
N ARG A 50 18.14 -18.14 -1.10
CA ARG A 50 18.83 -17.02 -0.44
C ARG A 50 18.24 -15.68 -0.86
N SER A 51 17.98 -15.45 -2.15
CA SER A 51 17.38 -14.19 -2.63
C SER A 51 15.99 -13.97 -2.05
N VAL A 52 15.15 -15.00 -1.99
CA VAL A 52 13.84 -14.97 -1.36
C VAL A 52 13.97 -14.77 0.16
N ASP A 53 14.93 -15.41 0.81
CA ASP A 53 15.19 -15.23 2.24
C ASP A 53 15.70 -13.83 2.56
N PHE A 54 16.46 -13.20 1.66
CA PHE A 54 16.81 -11.78 1.78
C PHE A 54 15.58 -10.88 1.77
N VAL A 55 14.64 -11.12 0.85
CA VAL A 55 13.37 -10.38 0.80
C VAL A 55 12.54 -10.61 2.06
N LYS A 56 12.54 -11.83 2.59
CA LYS A 56 11.84 -12.20 3.84
C LYS A 56 12.52 -11.68 5.10
N SER A 57 13.84 -11.46 5.06
CA SER A 57 14.65 -11.09 6.22
C SER A 57 14.72 -9.57 6.40
N GLU A 58 13.72 -8.94 6.92
CA GLU A 58 13.58 -7.48 7.11
C GLU A 58 14.69 -6.82 7.94
N VAL A 59 15.64 -7.58 8.49
CA VAL A 59 16.34 -7.17 9.71
C VAL A 59 17.82 -6.83 9.54
N ARG A 60 18.50 -7.22 8.47
CA ARG A 60 19.98 -7.26 8.53
C ARG A 60 20.75 -6.39 7.54
N PHE A 61 20.12 -5.83 6.50
CA PHE A 61 20.86 -5.27 5.39
C PHE A 61 20.57 -3.78 5.16
N GLU A 62 21.59 -3.01 4.83
CA GLU A 62 21.44 -1.69 4.25
C GLU A 62 20.74 -1.79 2.89
N GLN A 63 20.15 -0.71 2.42
CA GLN A 63 19.36 -0.72 1.18
C GLN A 63 20.17 -1.20 -0.03
N ALA A 64 21.43 -0.74 -0.16
CA ALA A 64 22.31 -1.16 -1.23
C ALA A 64 22.63 -2.67 -1.16
N GLU A 65 22.94 -3.19 0.04
CA GLU A 65 23.18 -4.62 0.25
C GLU A 65 21.95 -5.47 -0.07
N PHE A 66 20.76 -4.96 0.24
CA PHE A 66 19.50 -5.63 -0.11
C PHE A 66 19.33 -5.71 -1.63
N ILE A 67 19.48 -4.59 -2.34
CA ILE A 67 19.33 -4.55 -3.81
C ILE A 67 20.36 -5.46 -4.46
N ASP A 68 21.63 -5.27 -4.12
CA ASP A 68 22.74 -6.01 -4.73
C ASP A 68 22.65 -7.52 -4.40
N GLY A 69 22.36 -7.85 -3.15
CA GLY A 69 22.21 -9.23 -2.70
C GLY A 69 21.10 -9.99 -3.43
N VAL A 70 19.93 -9.39 -3.55
CA VAL A 70 18.78 -9.99 -4.25
C VAL A 70 19.02 -10.03 -5.76
N THR A 71 19.39 -8.91 -6.38
CA THR A 71 19.60 -8.84 -7.84
C THR A 71 20.69 -9.81 -8.30
N ASN A 72 21.83 -9.82 -7.61
CA ASN A 72 22.95 -10.70 -7.96
C ASN A 72 22.59 -12.19 -7.73
N GLY A 73 21.87 -12.49 -6.65
CA GLY A 73 21.40 -13.86 -6.38
C GLY A 73 20.44 -14.36 -7.47
N LEU A 74 19.45 -13.53 -7.84
CA LEU A 74 18.50 -13.87 -8.90
C LEU A 74 19.19 -13.97 -10.28
N ASN A 75 20.16 -13.10 -10.58
CA ASN A 75 20.92 -13.18 -11.83
C ASN A 75 21.81 -14.43 -11.89
N ARG A 76 22.43 -14.84 -10.78
CA ARG A 76 23.15 -16.13 -10.72
C ARG A 76 22.18 -17.30 -10.96
N TRP A 77 21.06 -17.34 -10.23
CA TRP A 77 20.02 -18.34 -10.45
C TRP A 77 19.57 -18.41 -11.91
N ALA A 78 19.22 -17.27 -12.51
CA ALA A 78 18.82 -17.19 -13.93
C ALA A 78 19.94 -17.64 -14.88
N GLY A 79 21.20 -17.31 -14.57
CA GLY A 79 22.37 -17.71 -15.36
C GLY A 79 22.60 -19.20 -15.39
N TYR A 80 22.46 -19.89 -14.26
CA TYR A 80 22.58 -21.35 -14.16
C TYR A 80 21.36 -22.07 -14.75
N SER A 81 20.17 -21.51 -14.57
CA SER A 81 18.92 -22.09 -15.06
C SER A 81 18.60 -21.71 -16.51
N LYS A 82 19.45 -20.92 -17.17
CA LYS A 82 19.19 -20.33 -18.49
C LYS A 82 18.69 -21.34 -19.52
N ASP A 83 19.34 -22.49 -19.65
CA ASP A 83 18.97 -23.50 -20.64
C ASP A 83 17.58 -24.09 -20.38
N HIS A 84 17.20 -24.25 -19.12
CA HIS A 84 15.87 -24.67 -18.72
C HIS A 84 14.83 -23.55 -18.94
N LEU A 85 15.12 -22.36 -18.45
CA LEU A 85 14.21 -21.22 -18.56
C LEU A 85 14.00 -20.75 -20.01
N MET A 86 15.04 -20.89 -20.87
CA MET A 86 14.92 -20.59 -22.30
C MET A 86 14.06 -21.60 -23.05
N LYS A 87 14.01 -22.85 -22.59
CA LYS A 87 13.14 -23.90 -23.17
C LYS A 87 11.71 -23.84 -22.64
N ALA A 88 11.48 -23.15 -21.49
CA ALA A 88 10.15 -23.01 -20.93
C ALA A 88 9.23 -22.24 -21.90
N PRO A 89 8.00 -22.72 -22.10
CA PRO A 89 7.02 -21.99 -22.87
C PRO A 89 6.83 -20.59 -22.29
N TRP A 90 7.13 -19.57 -23.07
CA TRP A 90 6.85 -18.19 -22.71
C TRP A 90 6.22 -17.48 -23.90
N LYS A 91 5.07 -16.86 -23.63
CA LYS A 91 4.34 -16.05 -24.58
C LYS A 91 4.14 -14.67 -23.93
N PRO A 92 4.46 -13.59 -24.63
CA PRO A 92 4.11 -12.26 -24.13
C PRO A 92 2.58 -12.11 -24.09
N ASP A 93 2.10 -11.29 -23.18
CA ASP A 93 0.69 -10.92 -23.09
C ASP A 93 0.30 -10.06 -24.29
N GLU A 94 -0.63 -10.51 -25.12
CA GLU A 94 -1.10 -9.79 -26.31
C GLU A 94 -1.83 -8.50 -25.90
N THR A 95 -2.61 -8.54 -24.82
CA THR A 95 -3.32 -7.38 -24.29
C THR A 95 -2.36 -6.29 -23.78
N LEU A 96 -1.16 -6.66 -23.31
CA LEU A 96 -0.18 -5.71 -22.76
C LEU A 96 0.82 -5.20 -23.80
N GLN A 97 1.02 -5.92 -24.90
CA GLN A 97 2.03 -5.61 -25.91
C GLN A 97 1.97 -4.15 -26.42
N PRO A 98 0.79 -3.56 -26.70
CA PRO A 98 0.71 -2.15 -27.13
C PRO A 98 1.32 -1.16 -26.12
N LEU A 99 1.14 -1.40 -24.81
CA LEU A 99 1.74 -0.55 -23.79
C LEU A 99 3.26 -0.74 -23.68
N ILE A 100 3.75 -1.98 -23.82
CA ILE A 100 5.20 -2.24 -23.84
C ILE A 100 5.86 -1.51 -25.01
N GLU A 101 5.21 -1.45 -26.18
CA GLU A 101 5.69 -0.73 -27.36
C GLU A 101 5.61 0.80 -27.17
N GLN A 102 4.49 1.30 -26.64
CA GLN A 102 4.29 2.73 -26.36
C GLN A 102 5.34 3.27 -25.37
N TYR A 103 5.68 2.49 -24.35
CA TYR A 103 6.64 2.86 -23.31
C TYR A 103 8.02 2.20 -23.50
N SER A 104 8.39 1.89 -24.74
CA SER A 104 9.62 1.16 -25.10
C SER A 104 10.92 1.84 -24.62
N GLU A 105 10.89 3.14 -24.34
CA GLU A 105 12.03 3.90 -23.79
C GLU A 105 12.32 3.55 -22.31
N LEU A 106 11.37 2.99 -21.58
CA LEU A 106 11.58 2.63 -20.19
C LEU A 106 12.52 1.42 -20.07
N PRO A 107 13.51 1.46 -19.16
CA PRO A 107 14.47 0.36 -19.00
C PRO A 107 13.78 -1.00 -18.72
N VAL A 108 12.67 -1.00 -18.01
CA VAL A 108 11.88 -2.20 -17.70
C VAL A 108 11.23 -2.77 -18.97
N CYS A 109 10.77 -1.90 -19.88
CA CYS A 109 10.18 -2.31 -21.16
C CYS A 109 11.24 -2.76 -22.18
N GLN A 110 12.38 -2.09 -22.24
CA GLN A 110 13.52 -2.49 -23.08
C GLN A 110 13.99 -3.91 -22.76
N ARG A 111 13.90 -4.31 -21.49
CA ARG A 111 14.36 -5.61 -20.99
C ARG A 111 13.22 -6.58 -20.64
N TYR A 112 12.02 -6.32 -21.17
CA TYR A 112 10.83 -7.11 -20.92
C TYR A 112 11.00 -8.60 -21.28
N GLY A 113 11.62 -8.89 -22.42
CA GLY A 113 11.88 -10.25 -22.90
C GLY A 113 13.13 -10.93 -22.32
N GLU A 114 13.91 -10.26 -21.47
CA GLU A 114 15.14 -10.80 -20.91
C GLU A 114 14.91 -11.61 -19.62
N LEU A 115 15.88 -12.48 -19.31
CA LEU A 115 15.91 -13.23 -18.05
C LEU A 115 16.72 -12.53 -16.95
N ASN A 116 17.54 -11.53 -17.32
CA ASN A 116 18.36 -10.82 -16.34
C ASN A 116 17.52 -9.86 -15.52
N PHE A 117 17.67 -9.92 -14.20
CA PHE A 117 16.99 -9.05 -13.24
C PHE A 117 17.59 -7.66 -13.18
N LEU A 118 16.74 -6.68 -12.94
CA LEU A 118 17.07 -5.26 -12.77
C LEU A 118 17.22 -4.91 -11.29
N ASN A 119 17.90 -3.81 -11.00
CA ASN A 119 18.02 -3.30 -9.62
C ASN A 119 16.68 -2.82 -9.02
N THR A 120 15.63 -2.68 -9.82
CA THR A 120 14.25 -2.39 -9.37
C THR A 120 13.48 -3.65 -8.98
N ASP A 121 13.84 -4.82 -9.49
CA ASP A 121 13.14 -6.07 -9.26
C ASP A 121 13.11 -6.53 -7.79
N PRO A 122 14.14 -6.28 -6.95
CA PRO A 122 14.06 -6.55 -5.52
C PRO A 122 12.91 -5.86 -4.80
N TYR A 123 12.60 -4.61 -5.17
CA TYR A 123 11.47 -3.88 -4.60
C TYR A 123 10.13 -4.45 -5.06
N TYR A 124 10.06 -4.86 -6.33
CA TYR A 124 8.88 -5.52 -6.86
C TYR A 124 8.62 -6.88 -6.19
N LEU A 125 9.67 -7.67 -6.00
CA LEU A 125 9.60 -8.94 -5.25
C LEU A 125 9.20 -8.71 -3.78
N GLN A 126 9.74 -7.66 -3.14
CA GLN A 126 9.35 -7.28 -1.79
C GLN A 126 7.89 -6.83 -1.71
N GLN A 127 7.40 -6.06 -2.69
CA GLN A 127 5.99 -5.70 -2.83
C GLN A 127 5.10 -6.95 -2.86
N SER A 128 5.41 -7.89 -3.74
CA SER A 128 4.67 -9.14 -3.88
C SER A 128 4.68 -9.96 -2.59
N TYR A 129 5.82 -9.99 -1.90
CA TYR A 129 5.93 -10.64 -0.59
C TYR A 129 5.06 -9.96 0.48
N TRP A 130 5.07 -8.64 0.57
CA TRP A 130 4.23 -7.93 1.54
C TRP A 130 2.74 -8.10 1.25
N ILE A 131 2.35 -8.07 -0.02
CA ILE A 131 0.98 -8.34 -0.46
C ILE A 131 0.57 -9.77 -0.07
N SER A 132 1.46 -10.76 -0.26
CA SER A 132 1.18 -12.14 0.15
C SER A 132 0.97 -12.26 1.67
N LEU A 133 1.79 -11.58 2.47
CA LEU A 133 1.64 -11.59 3.94
C LEU A 133 0.30 -11.00 4.41
N VAL A 134 -0.11 -9.88 3.79
CA VAL A 134 -1.40 -9.25 4.10
C VAL A 134 -2.54 -10.15 3.62
N GLY A 135 -2.48 -10.65 2.38
CA GLY A 135 -3.50 -11.55 1.82
C GLY A 135 -3.72 -12.79 2.68
N ASP A 136 -2.64 -13.46 3.13
CA ASP A 136 -2.74 -14.62 4.03
C ASP A 136 -3.44 -14.29 5.32
N ARG A 137 -3.07 -13.16 5.92
CA ARG A 137 -3.68 -12.72 7.16
C ARG A 137 -5.17 -12.44 6.99
N LEU A 138 -5.57 -11.82 5.87
CA LEU A 138 -6.97 -11.54 5.56
C LEU A 138 -7.77 -12.83 5.31
N ALA A 139 -7.20 -13.79 4.59
CA ALA A 139 -7.84 -15.06 4.27
C ALA A 139 -8.15 -15.90 5.52
N VAL A 140 -7.25 -15.92 6.53
CA VAL A 140 -7.45 -16.72 7.76
C VAL A 140 -8.16 -15.96 8.87
N SER A 141 -8.36 -14.66 8.74
CA SER A 141 -9.01 -13.86 9.78
C SER A 141 -10.52 -14.12 9.81
N GLN A 142 -10.97 -14.88 10.78
CA GLN A 142 -12.39 -15.06 11.08
C GLN A 142 -12.98 -13.90 11.91
N ARG A 143 -12.11 -13.13 12.58
CA ARG A 143 -12.49 -12.03 13.47
C ARG A 143 -12.10 -10.69 12.87
N TYR A 144 -12.72 -10.33 11.76
CA TYR A 144 -12.52 -9.02 11.20
C TYR A 144 -13.62 -8.08 11.69
N GLN A 145 -13.24 -7.07 12.46
CA GLN A 145 -14.16 -6.09 13.06
C GLN A 145 -14.68 -4.97 12.11
N PRO A 146 -14.25 -4.87 10.85
CA PRO A 146 -14.76 -3.84 9.95
C PRO A 146 -16.22 -3.98 9.57
N PHE A 147 -16.90 -5.02 10.05
CA PHE A 147 -18.20 -5.42 9.56
C PHE A 147 -19.37 -5.10 10.50
N GLU A 148 -19.18 -4.30 11.52
CA GLU A 148 -20.27 -3.95 12.42
C GLU A 148 -21.42 -3.28 11.65
N LEU A 149 -21.13 -2.39 10.71
CA LEU A 149 -22.13 -1.80 9.82
C LEU A 149 -22.97 -2.87 9.09
N PHE A 150 -22.33 -3.92 8.58
CA PHE A 150 -22.99 -5.00 7.84
C PHE A 150 -23.71 -5.98 8.79
N ARG A 151 -23.17 -6.19 9.99
CA ARG A 151 -23.85 -6.97 11.04
C ARG A 151 -25.14 -6.30 11.48
N LEU A 152 -25.13 -4.97 11.63
CA LEU A 152 -26.32 -4.20 11.92
C LEU A 152 -27.38 -4.32 10.82
N ALA A 153 -26.95 -4.46 9.56
CA ALA A 153 -27.85 -4.61 8.42
C ALA A 153 -28.46 -6.00 8.31
N ALA A 154 -27.85 -7.03 8.91
CA ALA A 154 -28.38 -8.39 8.87
C ALA A 154 -29.62 -8.53 9.78
N ASP A 155 -30.72 -9.04 9.24
CA ASP A 155 -32.04 -9.08 9.89
C ASP A 155 -32.14 -9.90 11.20
N ASP A 156 -31.16 -10.67 11.55
CA ASP A 156 -31.15 -11.51 12.74
C ASP A 156 -30.32 -10.87 13.85
N MET A 157 -30.73 -9.73 14.34
CA MET A 157 -30.11 -9.05 15.48
C MET A 157 -30.53 -9.62 16.85
N ASP A 158 -30.89 -10.89 16.90
CA ASP A 158 -30.90 -11.61 18.16
C ASP A 158 -29.47 -11.61 18.72
N VAL A 159 -29.26 -10.86 19.80
CA VAL A 159 -27.96 -10.68 20.48
C VAL A 159 -27.28 -12.02 20.82
N SER A 160 -28.05 -13.11 20.85
CA SER A 160 -27.56 -14.49 20.99
C SER A 160 -26.84 -15.03 19.75
N LYS A 161 -26.92 -14.37 18.60
CA LYS A 161 -26.36 -14.82 17.31
C LYS A 161 -25.20 -13.97 16.79
N THR A 162 -24.53 -13.23 17.66
CA THR A 162 -23.37 -12.37 17.32
C THR A 162 -22.16 -13.12 16.73
N ASP A 163 -22.22 -14.45 16.63
CA ASP A 163 -21.14 -15.29 16.13
C ASP A 163 -21.38 -15.84 14.71
N LYS A 164 -22.34 -15.28 13.95
CA LYS A 164 -22.50 -15.70 12.54
C LYS A 164 -21.19 -15.42 11.77
N PRO A 165 -20.72 -16.40 10.97
CA PRO A 165 -19.61 -16.18 10.07
C PRO A 165 -19.88 -14.98 9.14
N VAL A 166 -18.84 -14.23 8.82
CA VAL A 166 -18.95 -13.01 7.99
C VAL A 166 -19.52 -13.33 6.60
N ASP A 167 -19.11 -14.45 6.02
CA ASP A 167 -19.61 -14.95 4.75
C ASP A 167 -21.13 -15.21 4.76
N GLU A 168 -21.68 -15.76 5.84
CA GLU A 168 -23.14 -15.94 5.98
C GLU A 168 -23.89 -14.59 6.00
N ILE A 169 -23.32 -13.57 6.65
CA ILE A 169 -23.88 -12.22 6.65
C ILE A 169 -23.91 -11.65 5.23
N PHE A 170 -22.81 -11.74 4.50
CA PHE A 170 -22.76 -11.24 3.12
C PHE A 170 -23.65 -12.04 2.18
N LYS A 171 -23.79 -13.36 2.37
CA LYS A 171 -24.73 -14.19 1.62
C LYS A 171 -26.15 -13.68 1.75
N GLN A 172 -26.59 -13.43 2.98
CA GLN A 172 -27.94 -12.96 3.27
C GLN A 172 -28.19 -11.55 2.73
N LEU A 173 -27.29 -10.59 3.01
CA LEU A 173 -27.46 -9.19 2.61
C LEU A 173 -27.47 -8.97 1.10
N ASN A 174 -26.72 -9.77 0.36
CA ASN A 174 -26.54 -9.60 -1.07
C ASN A 174 -27.27 -10.66 -1.91
N GLY A 175 -28.03 -11.56 -1.28
CA GLY A 175 -28.80 -12.59 -1.97
C GLY A 175 -27.94 -13.57 -2.77
N LEU A 176 -26.71 -13.87 -2.30
CA LEU A 176 -25.76 -14.72 -3.01
C LEU A 176 -26.24 -16.18 -3.05
N SER A 177 -25.97 -16.85 -4.16
CA SER A 177 -26.47 -18.19 -4.44
C SER A 177 -25.66 -19.28 -3.74
N SER A 178 -24.36 -19.06 -3.54
CA SER A 178 -23.42 -20.04 -3.01
C SER A 178 -22.59 -19.53 -1.85
N ASP A 179 -22.05 -20.44 -1.05
CA ASP A 179 -21.12 -20.11 0.04
C ASP A 179 -19.76 -19.65 -0.51
N ASP A 180 -19.38 -20.12 -1.70
CA ASP A 180 -18.15 -19.67 -2.36
C ASP A 180 -18.26 -18.20 -2.78
N GLU A 181 -19.37 -17.77 -3.36
CA GLU A 181 -19.60 -16.35 -3.69
C GLU A 181 -19.60 -15.48 -2.43
N ALA A 182 -20.24 -15.96 -1.36
CA ALA A 182 -20.29 -15.28 -0.08
C ALA A 182 -18.89 -15.10 0.53
N ARG A 183 -18.07 -16.14 0.47
CA ARG A 183 -16.67 -16.09 0.93
C ARG A 183 -15.85 -15.11 0.08
N LEU A 184 -15.98 -15.13 -1.23
CA LEU A 184 -15.27 -14.20 -2.13
C LEU A 184 -15.65 -12.75 -1.82
N LEU A 185 -16.93 -12.45 -1.60
CA LEU A 185 -17.37 -11.10 -1.24
C LEU A 185 -16.87 -10.69 0.14
N ALA A 186 -16.89 -11.59 1.13
CA ALA A 186 -16.34 -11.34 2.44
C ALA A 186 -14.82 -11.07 2.40
N ASP A 187 -14.05 -11.86 1.66
CA ASP A 187 -12.61 -11.66 1.51
C ASP A 187 -12.29 -10.37 0.73
N THR A 188 -13.11 -10.03 -0.27
CA THR A 188 -13.05 -8.75 -0.96
C THR A 188 -13.23 -7.58 0.01
N MET A 189 -14.27 -7.67 0.85
CA MET A 189 -14.55 -6.61 1.83
C MET A 189 -13.42 -6.46 2.86
N LYS A 190 -12.80 -7.57 3.30
CA LYS A 190 -11.62 -7.52 4.18
C LYS A 190 -10.45 -6.80 3.51
N ALA A 191 -10.18 -7.10 2.23
CA ALA A 191 -9.11 -6.46 1.46
C ALA A 191 -9.38 -4.96 1.28
N PHE A 192 -10.60 -4.60 0.91
CA PHE A 192 -11.04 -3.22 0.77
C PHE A 192 -10.90 -2.43 2.08
N ASP A 193 -11.45 -2.96 3.16
CA ASP A 193 -11.37 -2.33 4.48
C ASP A 193 -9.91 -2.17 4.95
N TRP A 194 -9.08 -3.20 4.75
CA TRP A 194 -7.67 -3.11 5.09
C TRP A 194 -6.97 -1.97 4.35
N VAL A 195 -7.22 -1.82 3.04
CA VAL A 195 -6.65 -0.74 2.24
C VAL A 195 -7.11 0.62 2.76
N CYS A 196 -8.42 0.81 2.95
CA CYS A 196 -8.97 2.10 3.39
C CYS A 196 -8.49 2.52 4.78
N ARG A 197 -8.27 1.58 5.70
CA ARG A 197 -7.76 1.85 7.05
C ARG A 197 -6.25 2.05 7.10
N ASN A 198 -5.50 1.38 6.22
CA ASN A 198 -4.04 1.35 6.30
C ASN A 198 -3.35 2.27 5.30
N VAL A 199 -4.10 2.85 4.39
CA VAL A 199 -3.65 3.87 3.45
C VAL A 199 -4.46 5.14 3.68
N ASN A 200 -3.86 6.14 4.32
CA ASN A 200 -4.47 7.46 4.49
C ASN A 200 -4.77 8.07 3.11
N LEU A 201 -6.00 8.57 2.93
CA LEU A 201 -6.38 9.21 1.67
C LEU A 201 -5.72 10.60 1.58
N GLU A 202 -4.92 10.78 0.55
CA GLU A 202 -4.39 12.08 0.18
C GLU A 202 -5.22 12.65 -0.98
N SER A 203 -5.16 13.97 -1.15
CA SER A 203 -5.74 14.62 -2.33
C SER A 203 -5.07 14.08 -3.61
N ASP A 204 -5.83 13.95 -4.67
CA ASP A 204 -5.37 13.64 -6.02
C ASP A 204 -4.83 14.89 -6.76
N ALA A 205 -5.05 16.07 -6.21
CA ALA A 205 -4.53 17.29 -6.75
C ALA A 205 -3.00 17.35 -6.67
N PRO A 206 -2.30 17.75 -7.73
CA PRO A 206 -0.86 18.01 -7.63
C PRO A 206 -0.61 19.14 -6.64
N LEU A 207 0.57 19.11 -5.99
CA LEU A 207 1.02 20.25 -5.18
C LEU A 207 1.10 21.50 -6.04
N ASP A 208 0.61 22.61 -5.51
CA ASP A 208 0.79 23.93 -6.13
C ASP A 208 2.29 24.25 -6.24
N GLU A 209 2.71 24.80 -7.37
CA GLU A 209 4.11 25.19 -7.57
C GLU A 209 4.58 26.17 -6.49
N SER A 210 3.71 27.05 -5.99
CA SER A 210 4.00 27.99 -4.90
C SER A 210 4.27 27.28 -3.56
N GLU A 211 3.57 26.20 -3.26
CA GLU A 211 3.82 25.39 -2.05
C GLU A 211 5.16 24.68 -2.16
N ILE A 212 5.49 24.13 -3.33
CA ILE A 212 6.78 23.50 -3.59
C ILE A 212 7.91 24.53 -3.45
N GLU A 213 7.75 25.74 -3.99
CA GLU A 213 8.74 26.83 -3.88
C GLU A 213 8.94 27.25 -2.42
N ASP A 214 7.89 27.38 -1.62
CA ASP A 214 7.97 27.75 -0.20
C ASP A 214 8.76 26.69 0.59
N PHE A 215 8.52 25.42 0.34
CA PHE A 215 9.30 24.31 0.92
C PHE A 215 10.78 24.32 0.54
N ILE A 216 11.10 24.73 -0.70
CA ILE A 216 12.47 24.80 -1.20
C ILE A 216 13.21 25.99 -0.60
N LEU A 217 12.54 27.14 -0.53
CA LEU A 217 13.14 28.39 -0.07
C LEU A 217 13.26 28.46 1.45
N ASN A 218 12.40 27.77 2.17
CA ASN A 218 12.32 27.76 3.63
C ASN A 218 12.43 26.32 4.20
N PRO A 219 13.53 25.61 3.96
CA PRO A 219 13.67 24.22 4.42
C PRO A 219 13.69 24.08 5.95
N ASP A 220 13.91 25.20 6.66
CA ASP A 220 13.95 25.29 8.13
C ASP A 220 12.60 25.79 8.71
N LYS A 221 11.60 26.06 7.86
CA LYS A 221 10.28 26.47 8.32
C LYS A 221 9.66 25.32 9.09
N GLU A 222 9.30 25.59 10.35
CA GLU A 222 8.52 24.64 11.16
C GLU A 222 7.28 24.25 10.36
N GLY A 223 7.01 22.97 10.22
CA GLY A 223 5.93 22.46 9.37
C GLY A 223 6.33 22.13 7.93
N ALA A 224 7.48 22.58 7.44
CA ALA A 224 8.07 22.04 6.22
C ALA A 224 8.46 20.59 6.50
N ALA A 225 7.54 19.68 6.25
CA ALA A 225 7.74 18.25 6.41
C ALA A 225 8.84 17.82 5.45
N ALA A 226 10.10 17.98 5.90
CA ALA A 226 11.27 17.79 5.09
C ALA A 226 11.16 16.46 4.36
N GLY A 227 10.68 16.54 3.14
CA GLY A 227 10.79 15.50 2.20
C GLY A 227 9.76 14.36 2.30
N VAL A 228 8.57 14.56 2.78
CA VAL A 228 7.47 13.60 2.54
C VAL A 228 6.93 13.84 1.14
N PRO A 229 6.80 12.80 0.28
CA PRO A 229 6.15 12.97 -1.01
C PRO A 229 4.78 13.64 -0.82
N GLY A 230 4.57 14.74 -1.52
CA GLY A 230 3.34 15.52 -1.43
C GLY A 230 2.22 14.94 -2.26
N LEU A 231 1.13 15.69 -2.30
CA LEU A 231 -0.05 15.43 -3.13
C LEU A 231 0.33 15.29 -4.61
N GLY A 232 -0.32 14.38 -5.32
CA GLY A 232 -0.04 14.10 -6.73
C GLY A 232 1.28 13.37 -7.01
N TYR A 233 2.03 12.98 -5.98
CA TYR A 233 3.24 12.18 -6.14
C TYR A 233 2.88 10.72 -6.45
N GLN A 234 3.27 10.25 -7.63
CA GLN A 234 2.96 8.88 -8.07
C GLN A 234 3.88 7.86 -7.40
N ARG A 235 3.28 6.95 -6.64
CA ARG A 235 3.97 5.90 -5.88
C ARG A 235 3.87 4.53 -6.55
N TYR A 236 4.90 3.72 -6.33
CA TYR A 236 4.76 2.28 -6.51
C TYR A 236 3.90 1.70 -5.37
N PRO A 237 3.16 0.60 -5.58
CA PRO A 237 2.35 0.00 -4.52
C PRO A 237 3.13 -0.34 -3.24
N TRP A 238 4.42 -0.73 -3.36
CA TRP A 238 5.26 -0.96 -2.18
C TRP A 238 5.52 0.31 -1.37
N GLN A 239 5.56 1.46 -2.01
CA GLN A 239 5.70 2.76 -1.35
C GLN A 239 4.40 3.15 -0.64
N THR A 240 3.26 2.98 -1.29
CA THR A 240 1.94 3.17 -0.70
C THR A 240 1.79 2.30 0.56
N MET A 241 2.20 1.02 0.51
CA MET A 241 2.24 0.14 1.68
C MET A 241 3.21 0.63 2.76
N LEU A 242 4.43 1.01 2.39
CA LEU A 242 5.46 1.43 3.34
C LEU A 242 5.06 2.71 4.06
N TYR A 243 4.61 3.72 3.32
CA TYR A 243 4.27 5.03 3.87
C TYR A 243 2.87 5.09 4.48
N GLY A 244 1.99 4.15 4.16
CA GLY A 244 0.61 4.12 4.63
C GLY A 244 -0.24 5.29 4.13
N ARG A 245 0.09 5.85 2.95
CA ARG A 245 -0.58 7.01 2.35
C ARG A 245 -0.67 6.88 0.84
N GLY A 246 -1.71 7.46 0.26
CA GLY A 246 -1.90 7.51 -1.18
C GLY A 246 -3.25 8.12 -1.56
N ASP A 247 -3.39 8.48 -2.82
CA ASP A 247 -4.64 8.88 -3.39
C ASP A 247 -5.58 7.68 -3.60
N TYR A 248 -6.79 7.93 -4.10
CA TYR A 248 -7.77 6.88 -4.35
C TYR A 248 -7.34 5.90 -5.45
N VAL A 249 -6.54 6.37 -6.42
CA VAL A 249 -5.98 5.54 -7.50
C VAL A 249 -4.94 4.56 -6.94
N GLU A 250 -4.11 5.03 -6.00
CA GLU A 250 -3.11 4.20 -5.32
C GLU A 250 -3.77 3.17 -4.39
N ARG A 251 -4.87 3.55 -3.72
CA ARG A 251 -5.71 2.60 -2.98
C ARG A 251 -6.30 1.53 -3.91
N ALA A 252 -6.83 1.93 -5.08
CA ALA A 252 -7.38 1.00 -6.07
C ALA A 252 -6.32 0.02 -6.58
N LYS A 253 -5.12 0.50 -6.95
CA LYS A 253 -3.98 -0.36 -7.34
C LYS A 253 -3.67 -1.40 -6.27
N LEU A 254 -3.57 -0.97 -5.02
CA LEU A 254 -3.23 -1.86 -3.91
C LEU A 254 -4.34 -2.87 -3.64
N MET A 255 -5.61 -2.45 -3.70
CA MET A 255 -6.75 -3.35 -3.56
C MET A 255 -6.74 -4.44 -4.65
N MET A 256 -6.58 -4.06 -5.91
CA MET A 256 -6.53 -5.03 -7.02
C MET A 256 -5.39 -6.04 -6.87
N LEU A 257 -4.23 -5.63 -6.36
CA LEU A 257 -3.11 -6.53 -6.09
C LEU A 257 -3.41 -7.49 -4.92
N LEU A 258 -4.08 -7.03 -3.86
CA LEU A 258 -4.53 -7.88 -2.76
C LEU A 258 -5.59 -8.88 -3.21
N LEU A 259 -6.57 -8.44 -3.99
CA LEU A 259 -7.60 -9.32 -4.56
C LEU A 259 -6.98 -10.41 -5.44
N ARG A 260 -6.01 -10.05 -6.27
CA ARG A 260 -5.26 -11.00 -7.08
C ARG A 260 -4.51 -12.03 -6.23
N GLN A 261 -3.90 -11.60 -5.13
CA GLN A 261 -3.24 -12.51 -4.18
C GLN A 261 -4.24 -13.48 -3.54
N LEU A 262 -5.47 -13.04 -3.31
CA LEU A 262 -6.59 -13.85 -2.84
C LEU A 262 -7.27 -14.67 -3.94
N GLN A 263 -6.78 -14.60 -5.18
CA GLN A 263 -7.34 -15.24 -6.37
C GLN A 263 -8.77 -14.77 -6.70
N ILE A 264 -9.04 -13.50 -6.44
CA ILE A 264 -10.31 -12.83 -6.74
C ILE A 264 -10.10 -11.94 -7.97
N ASP A 265 -10.84 -12.21 -9.04
CA ASP A 265 -10.74 -11.45 -10.28
C ASP A 265 -11.44 -10.09 -10.16
N SER A 266 -10.76 -9.04 -10.62
CA SER A 266 -11.25 -7.68 -10.54
C SER A 266 -10.76 -6.81 -11.69
N THR A 267 -11.50 -5.75 -11.96
CA THR A 267 -11.14 -4.68 -12.89
C THR A 267 -11.40 -3.32 -12.22
N LEU A 268 -10.78 -2.26 -12.72
CA LEU A 268 -11.12 -0.89 -12.33
C LEU A 268 -12.04 -0.31 -13.39
N LEU A 269 -13.25 0.07 -13.01
CA LEU A 269 -14.12 0.83 -13.88
C LEU A 269 -13.66 2.28 -13.93
N ALA A 270 -13.68 2.83 -15.13
CA ALA A 270 -13.34 4.21 -15.41
C ALA A 270 -14.44 4.83 -16.28
N THR A 271 -14.61 6.14 -16.15
CA THR A 271 -15.66 6.91 -16.81
C THR A 271 -15.07 8.00 -17.70
N GLY A 272 -15.87 8.51 -18.64
CA GLY A 272 -15.47 9.61 -19.51
C GLY A 272 -14.47 9.22 -20.60
N GLU A 273 -14.14 10.21 -21.46
CA GLU A 273 -13.22 10.03 -22.58
C GLU A 273 -11.76 9.77 -22.12
N ASP A 274 -11.38 10.38 -21.03
CA ASP A 274 -10.04 10.26 -20.43
C ASP A 274 -9.89 8.99 -19.57
N ALA A 275 -10.93 8.17 -19.45
CA ALA A 275 -10.99 6.98 -18.62
C ALA A 275 -10.59 7.26 -17.16
N GLU A 276 -11.27 8.23 -16.54
CA GLU A 276 -11.07 8.60 -15.15
C GLU A 276 -11.42 7.43 -14.22
N PRO A 277 -10.51 6.97 -13.37
CA PRO A 277 -10.75 5.86 -12.44
C PRO A 277 -11.93 6.12 -11.50
N TRP A 278 -12.83 5.15 -11.39
CA TRP A 278 -14.03 5.26 -10.55
C TRP A 278 -14.04 4.26 -9.40
N ALA A 279 -14.31 3.00 -9.69
CA ALA A 279 -14.52 1.99 -8.67
C ALA A 279 -13.84 0.66 -9.04
N VAL A 280 -13.29 -0.02 -8.06
CA VAL A 280 -12.84 -1.41 -8.22
C VAL A 280 -14.07 -2.30 -8.31
N ALA A 281 -14.23 -2.95 -9.45
CA ALA A 281 -15.31 -3.86 -9.76
C ALA A 281 -14.81 -5.30 -9.62
N VAL A 282 -15.42 -6.05 -8.71
CA VAL A 282 -15.00 -7.39 -8.33
C VAL A 282 -15.96 -8.41 -8.89
N ALA A 283 -15.46 -9.34 -9.69
CA ALA A 283 -16.25 -10.38 -10.33
C ALA A 283 -16.64 -11.47 -9.33
N ILE A 284 -17.93 -11.60 -9.07
CA ILE A 284 -18.49 -12.65 -8.20
C ILE A 284 -19.75 -13.18 -8.88
N GLY A 285 -19.76 -14.47 -9.21
CA GLY A 285 -20.78 -15.02 -10.10
C GLY A 285 -20.68 -14.37 -11.49
N ASP A 286 -21.82 -13.95 -12.01
CA ASP A 286 -21.92 -13.33 -13.36
C ASP A 286 -21.94 -11.80 -13.31
N ASP A 287 -21.73 -11.16 -12.16
CA ASP A 287 -21.81 -9.70 -12.00
C ASP A 287 -20.58 -9.12 -11.27
N TYR A 288 -20.53 -7.79 -11.18
CA TYR A 288 -19.44 -7.02 -10.60
C TYR A 288 -19.92 -6.22 -9.40
N TYR A 289 -19.42 -6.52 -8.21
CA TYR A 289 -19.63 -5.75 -6.99
C TYR A 289 -18.71 -4.53 -6.95
N LEU A 290 -19.23 -3.36 -6.58
CA LEU A 290 -18.55 -2.07 -6.73
C LEU A 290 -17.99 -1.53 -5.41
N PHE A 291 -16.69 -1.20 -5.42
CA PHE A 291 -15.96 -0.68 -4.28
C PHE A 291 -15.27 0.63 -4.62
N ASP A 292 -15.71 1.74 -4.02
CA ASP A 292 -15.14 3.05 -4.26
C ASP A 292 -14.06 3.39 -3.22
N THR A 293 -12.81 3.44 -3.67
CA THR A 293 -11.63 3.69 -2.81
C THR A 293 -11.50 5.14 -2.38
N LYS A 294 -12.17 6.08 -3.06
CA LYS A 294 -12.25 7.51 -2.69
C LYS A 294 -13.24 7.70 -1.55
N LEU A 295 -14.41 7.08 -1.63
CA LEU A 295 -15.37 7.04 -0.53
C LEU A 295 -14.87 6.23 0.68
N ALA A 296 -13.98 5.28 0.48
CA ALA A 296 -13.70 4.23 1.46
C ALA A 296 -14.96 3.47 1.90
N LEU A 297 -15.91 3.32 0.97
CA LEU A 297 -17.18 2.64 1.15
C LEU A 297 -17.51 1.84 -0.12
N PRO A 298 -18.01 0.60 -0.02
CA PRO A 298 -18.61 -0.05 -1.17
C PRO A 298 -19.83 0.75 -1.62
N ILE A 299 -20.14 0.76 -2.90
CA ILE A 299 -21.34 1.43 -3.41
C ILE A 299 -22.57 0.73 -2.79
N PRO A 300 -23.44 1.44 -2.05
CA PRO A 300 -24.60 0.83 -1.42
C PRO A 300 -25.60 0.32 -2.45
N GLY A 301 -26.13 -0.88 -2.21
CA GLY A 301 -27.19 -1.48 -3.02
C GLY A 301 -28.60 -0.95 -2.66
N LYS A 302 -29.62 -1.60 -3.22
CA LYS A 302 -31.03 -1.24 -2.96
C LYS A 302 -31.45 -1.51 -1.51
N GLU A 303 -31.01 -2.64 -0.98
CA GLU A 303 -31.28 -2.99 0.41
C GLU A 303 -30.25 -2.37 1.33
N LEU A 304 -30.68 -1.89 2.48
CA LEU A 304 -29.80 -1.26 3.46
C LEU A 304 -28.73 -2.26 3.94
N GLY A 305 -27.47 -1.93 3.71
CA GLY A 305 -26.32 -2.78 4.01
C GLY A 305 -25.91 -3.76 2.90
N SER A 306 -26.64 -3.81 1.78
CA SER A 306 -26.18 -4.54 0.60
C SER A 306 -25.18 -3.71 -0.20
N ILE A 307 -24.40 -4.39 -1.05
CA ILE A 307 -23.43 -3.78 -1.96
C ILE A 307 -24.01 -3.80 -3.38
N ALA A 308 -23.94 -2.66 -4.07
CA ALA A 308 -24.43 -2.56 -5.43
C ALA A 308 -23.54 -3.34 -6.40
N THR A 309 -24.19 -4.01 -7.35
CA THR A 309 -23.50 -4.54 -8.52
C THR A 309 -23.57 -3.56 -9.70
N LEU A 310 -22.72 -3.75 -10.69
CA LEU A 310 -22.74 -2.93 -11.90
C LEU A 310 -24.08 -3.04 -12.64
N ALA A 311 -24.67 -4.23 -12.69
CA ALA A 311 -25.99 -4.44 -13.28
C ALA A 311 -27.06 -3.64 -12.52
N MET A 312 -27.05 -3.66 -11.18
CA MET A 312 -27.99 -2.87 -10.37
C MET A 312 -27.86 -1.37 -10.62
N VAL A 313 -26.62 -0.85 -10.73
CA VAL A 313 -26.39 0.59 -10.98
C VAL A 313 -26.80 0.98 -12.39
N LYS A 314 -26.57 0.13 -13.41
CA LYS A 314 -27.05 0.37 -14.77
C LYS A 314 -28.57 0.34 -14.88
N GLU A 315 -29.22 -0.57 -14.15
CA GLU A 315 -30.70 -0.66 -14.10
C GLU A 315 -31.33 0.49 -13.34
N ASN A 316 -30.69 0.92 -12.24
CA ASN A 316 -31.17 1.96 -11.35
C ASN A 316 -30.06 3.00 -11.06
N PRO A 317 -29.78 3.91 -12.00
CA PRO A 317 -28.72 4.92 -11.83
C PRO A 317 -28.94 5.89 -10.66
N GLU A 318 -30.17 5.94 -10.11
CA GLU A 318 -30.48 6.74 -8.91
C GLU A 318 -29.68 6.28 -7.67
N LEU A 319 -29.13 5.06 -7.67
CA LEU A 319 -28.21 4.62 -6.62
C LEU A 319 -26.99 5.53 -6.51
N LEU A 320 -26.52 6.11 -7.63
CA LEU A 320 -25.38 7.03 -7.62
C LEU A 320 -25.78 8.42 -7.07
N THR A 321 -26.96 8.92 -7.43
CA THR A 321 -27.45 10.22 -6.88
C THR A 321 -27.81 10.10 -5.39
N GLY A 322 -28.11 8.92 -4.90
CA GLY A 322 -28.26 8.63 -3.48
C GLY A 322 -26.96 8.81 -2.66
N LEU A 323 -25.82 8.90 -3.32
CA LEU A 323 -24.51 9.18 -2.71
C LEU A 323 -24.23 10.69 -2.54
N ASP A 324 -25.10 11.57 -3.05
CA ASP A 324 -24.98 13.01 -2.82
C ASP A 324 -25.17 13.31 -1.33
N LEU A 325 -24.35 14.23 -0.79
CA LEU A 325 -24.43 14.62 0.62
C LEU A 325 -25.67 15.47 0.89
N SER A 326 -26.14 16.22 -0.11
CA SER A 326 -27.34 17.04 -0.04
C SER A 326 -28.24 16.75 -1.23
N THR A 327 -29.56 16.86 -1.00
CA THR A 327 -30.58 16.81 -2.05
C THR A 327 -30.88 18.21 -2.63
N ASP A 328 -30.26 19.26 -2.11
CA ASP A 328 -30.45 20.63 -2.58
C ASP A 328 -29.54 20.88 -3.78
N GLU A 329 -30.15 20.97 -4.97
CA GLU A 329 -29.44 21.21 -6.24
C GLU A 329 -28.72 22.56 -6.29
N SER A 330 -29.04 23.50 -5.39
CA SER A 330 -28.40 24.82 -5.30
C SER A 330 -27.09 24.82 -4.53
N LEU A 331 -26.72 23.70 -3.87
CA LEU A 331 -25.49 23.58 -3.13
C LEU A 331 -24.29 23.25 -4.06
N ALA A 332 -23.11 23.55 -3.55
CA ALA A 332 -21.86 23.44 -4.29
C ALA A 332 -21.62 22.03 -4.84
N ASP A 333 -20.87 21.92 -5.92
CA ASP A 333 -20.59 20.66 -6.60
C ASP A 333 -19.81 19.66 -5.73
N ASP A 334 -19.13 20.11 -4.67
CA ASP A 334 -18.43 19.29 -3.69
C ASP A 334 -19.35 18.41 -2.83
N THR A 335 -20.66 18.71 -2.78
CA THR A 335 -21.67 17.87 -2.10
C THR A 335 -22.20 16.75 -2.98
N LYS A 336 -21.92 16.76 -4.26
CA LYS A 336 -22.37 15.75 -5.22
C LYS A 336 -21.35 14.62 -5.33
N TYR A 337 -21.88 13.43 -5.54
CA TYR A 337 -21.01 12.30 -5.90
C TYR A 337 -20.41 12.53 -7.29
N TRP A 338 -19.13 12.24 -7.47
CA TRP A 338 -18.37 12.59 -8.68
C TRP A 338 -18.71 11.79 -9.93
N VAL A 339 -19.35 10.62 -9.80
CA VAL A 339 -19.83 9.83 -10.95
C VAL A 339 -21.34 9.96 -11.08
N ARG A 340 -21.79 10.37 -12.24
CA ARG A 340 -23.20 10.62 -12.52
C ARG A 340 -23.81 9.52 -13.40
N PRO A 341 -25.14 9.36 -13.40
CA PRO A 341 -25.84 8.40 -14.25
C PRO A 341 -25.43 8.42 -15.72
N ASP A 342 -25.15 9.62 -16.26
CA ASP A 342 -24.74 9.78 -17.66
C ASP A 342 -23.34 9.24 -17.94
N ASP A 343 -22.44 9.24 -16.97
CA ASP A 343 -21.06 8.75 -17.10
C ASP A 343 -21.03 7.24 -17.33
N LEU A 344 -22.07 6.53 -16.88
CA LEU A 344 -22.20 5.08 -17.12
C LEU A 344 -22.31 4.69 -18.59
N LYS A 345 -22.58 5.67 -19.48
CA LYS A 345 -22.63 5.46 -20.94
C LYS A 345 -21.25 5.32 -21.56
N SER A 346 -20.20 5.79 -20.87
CA SER A 346 -18.81 5.82 -21.34
C SER A 346 -17.87 5.02 -20.43
N LEU A 347 -18.33 3.85 -19.97
CA LEU A 347 -17.53 2.98 -19.11
C LEU A 347 -16.40 2.30 -19.89
N THR A 348 -15.25 2.23 -19.26
CA THR A 348 -14.10 1.41 -19.66
C THR A 348 -13.69 0.54 -18.47
N ALA A 349 -13.32 -0.71 -18.74
CA ALA A 349 -12.79 -1.63 -17.72
C ALA A 349 -11.27 -1.71 -17.85
N LEU A 350 -10.56 -1.24 -16.82
CA LEU A 350 -9.11 -1.14 -16.79
C LEU A 350 -8.49 -2.34 -16.07
N LEU A 351 -7.60 -3.05 -16.74
CA LEU A 351 -6.88 -4.21 -16.21
C LEU A 351 -5.50 -3.77 -15.69
N TYR A 352 -5.30 -3.84 -14.38
CA TYR A 352 -4.02 -3.44 -13.79
C TYR A 352 -2.93 -4.47 -14.05
N ALA A 353 -1.86 -4.03 -14.70
CA ALA A 353 -0.61 -4.76 -14.84
C ALA A 353 0.58 -3.81 -14.85
N SER A 354 1.74 -4.31 -14.43
CA SER A 354 3.00 -3.61 -14.60
C SER A 354 3.90 -4.36 -15.59
N PRO A 355 4.83 -3.67 -16.25
CA PRO A 355 5.80 -4.34 -17.11
C PRO A 355 6.68 -5.33 -16.33
N ASP A 356 6.88 -5.11 -15.02
CA ASP A 356 7.62 -6.05 -14.17
C ASP A 356 6.90 -7.40 -14.09
N SER A 357 5.60 -7.40 -13.74
CA SER A 357 4.82 -8.62 -13.53
C SER A 357 4.71 -9.51 -14.77
N ALA A 358 4.61 -8.89 -15.94
CA ALA A 358 4.46 -9.59 -17.20
C ALA A 358 5.79 -10.00 -17.85
N SER A 359 6.92 -9.50 -17.33
CA SER A 359 8.24 -9.77 -17.90
C SER A 359 8.61 -11.26 -17.89
N ARG A 360 9.43 -11.66 -18.85
CA ARG A 360 9.92 -13.04 -18.94
C ARG A 360 10.62 -13.51 -17.68
N ARG A 361 11.44 -12.66 -17.05
CA ARG A 361 12.18 -12.97 -15.83
C ARG A 361 11.25 -13.23 -14.64
N MET A 362 10.18 -12.45 -14.50
CA MET A 362 9.20 -12.64 -13.41
C MET A 362 8.32 -13.87 -13.67
N LYS A 363 7.92 -14.14 -14.92
CA LYS A 363 7.20 -15.38 -15.28
C LYS A 363 8.06 -16.63 -15.00
N ALA A 364 9.36 -16.57 -15.30
CA ALA A 364 10.30 -17.64 -14.98
C ALA A 364 10.45 -17.84 -13.45
N LEU A 365 10.59 -16.73 -12.71
CA LEU A 365 10.67 -16.76 -11.25
C LEU A 365 9.40 -17.33 -10.63
N GLN A 366 8.22 -16.96 -11.13
CA GLN A 366 6.94 -17.51 -10.67
C GLN A 366 6.90 -19.02 -10.80
N GLY A 367 7.33 -19.54 -11.95
CA GLY A 367 7.34 -20.99 -12.19
C GLY A 367 8.15 -21.78 -11.12
N ASP A 368 9.31 -21.24 -10.72
CA ASP A 368 10.14 -21.89 -9.70
C ASP A 368 9.60 -21.66 -8.29
N LEU A 369 9.02 -20.49 -7.99
CA LEU A 369 8.31 -20.25 -6.71
C LEU A 369 7.12 -21.20 -6.54
N ASP A 370 6.39 -21.52 -7.63
CA ASP A 370 5.30 -22.49 -7.64
C ASP A 370 5.77 -23.89 -7.30
N ILE A 371 6.93 -24.28 -7.85
CA ILE A 371 7.53 -25.59 -7.58
C ILE A 371 7.94 -25.70 -6.10
N GLU A 372 8.57 -24.66 -5.55
CA GLU A 372 8.96 -24.63 -4.13
C GLU A 372 7.73 -24.66 -3.21
N ALA A 373 6.68 -23.89 -3.50
CA ALA A 373 5.44 -23.91 -2.73
C ALA A 373 4.78 -25.30 -2.73
N ARG A 374 4.81 -26.03 -3.87
CA ARG A 374 4.29 -27.41 -3.94
C ARG A 374 5.11 -28.40 -3.13
N LYS A 375 6.43 -28.21 -3.02
CA LYS A 375 7.30 -29.07 -2.20
C LYS A 375 7.04 -28.91 -0.71
N LEU A 376 6.62 -27.71 -0.28
CA LEU A 376 6.32 -27.37 1.11
C LEU A 376 4.94 -27.86 1.57
N LYS A 377 4.03 -28.24 0.65
CA LYS A 377 2.75 -28.84 1.02
C LYS A 377 2.99 -30.19 1.69
N PRO A 378 2.47 -30.44 2.91
CA PRO A 378 2.54 -31.76 3.52
C PRO A 378 1.96 -32.78 2.53
N LYS A 379 2.66 -33.88 2.28
CA LYS A 379 2.09 -35.00 1.52
C LYS A 379 0.83 -35.43 2.25
N ALA A 380 -0.33 -35.18 1.66
CA ALA A 380 -1.59 -35.69 2.15
C ALA A 380 -1.47 -37.23 2.25
N GLY A 381 -1.38 -37.79 3.46
CA GLY A 381 -1.23 -39.24 3.66
C GLY A 381 -0.50 -39.65 4.93
N LYS A 382 -0.12 -38.76 5.83
CA LYS A 382 0.21 -39.13 7.21
C LYS A 382 -0.85 -38.51 8.12
N GLU A 383 -1.76 -39.36 8.57
CA GLU A 383 -2.64 -39.10 9.70
C GLU A 383 -1.78 -38.65 10.89
N ILE A 384 -1.92 -37.38 11.28
CA ILE A 384 -1.44 -36.93 12.58
C ILE A 384 -2.59 -37.26 13.53
N GLU A 385 -2.43 -38.41 14.22
CA GLU A 385 -3.23 -38.72 15.40
C GLU A 385 -2.90 -37.70 16.50
N SER A 386 -3.59 -36.58 16.49
CA SER A 386 -3.99 -35.81 17.66
C SER A 386 -5.02 -34.77 17.22
N GLU A 387 -6.28 -35.14 17.40
CA GLU A 387 -7.41 -34.23 17.43
C GLU A 387 -7.22 -33.23 18.58
N SER A 388 -6.78 -32.03 18.27
CA SER A 388 -7.21 -30.82 18.98
C SER A 388 -6.98 -29.63 18.08
N GLU A 389 -8.08 -29.09 17.52
CA GLU A 389 -8.23 -27.74 17.00
C GLU A 389 -7.26 -27.28 15.91
N ALA A 390 -7.20 -27.99 14.78
CA ALA A 390 -6.77 -27.39 13.53
C ALA A 390 -8.02 -26.90 12.78
N PRO A 391 -8.11 -25.61 12.41
CA PRO A 391 -9.21 -25.14 11.57
C PRO A 391 -9.12 -25.87 10.23
N GLN A 392 -10.22 -26.52 9.85
CA GLN A 392 -10.40 -27.10 8.52
C GLN A 392 -10.20 -26.00 7.48
N SER A 393 -9.34 -26.26 6.48
CA SER A 393 -8.98 -25.34 5.41
C SER A 393 -8.17 -24.10 5.82
N ALA A 394 -6.94 -24.28 6.33
CA ALA A 394 -5.93 -23.26 6.13
C ALA A 394 -5.65 -23.17 4.61
N PRO A 395 -5.77 -22.01 3.96
CA PRO A 395 -5.30 -21.86 2.60
C PRO A 395 -3.84 -22.27 2.57
N ALA A 396 -3.43 -22.97 1.51
CA ALA A 396 -2.06 -23.39 1.30
C ALA A 396 -1.15 -22.19 1.55
N ALA A 397 -0.04 -22.40 2.27
CA ALA A 397 0.96 -21.36 2.55
C ALA A 397 1.11 -20.48 1.31
N SER A 398 0.85 -19.18 1.46
CA SER A 398 0.63 -18.32 0.32
C SER A 398 1.88 -18.28 -0.52
N GLN A 399 1.65 -18.45 -1.76
CA GLN A 399 2.62 -18.31 -2.80
C GLN A 399 2.85 -16.85 -3.07
N ILE A 400 4.11 -16.39 -3.05
CA ILE A 400 4.44 -15.04 -3.48
C ILE A 400 4.10 -14.92 -4.97
N MET A 401 3.15 -14.07 -5.33
CA MET A 401 2.74 -13.88 -6.71
C MET A 401 3.52 -12.72 -7.34
N VAL A 402 4.51 -13.04 -8.16
CA VAL A 402 5.36 -12.06 -8.85
C VAL A 402 4.99 -11.88 -10.33
N ALA A 403 4.28 -12.83 -10.92
CA ALA A 403 3.85 -12.76 -12.32
C ALA A 403 2.42 -13.28 -12.49
N TYR A 404 1.75 -12.73 -13.46
CA TYR A 404 0.42 -13.14 -13.92
C TYR A 404 0.25 -12.78 -15.39
N SER A 405 -0.72 -13.40 -16.06
CA SER A 405 -1.07 -13.09 -17.43
C SER A 405 -2.29 -12.17 -17.46
N LEU A 406 -2.16 -11.04 -18.15
CA LEU A 406 -3.27 -10.12 -18.35
C LEU A 406 -4.33 -10.70 -19.29
N ASP A 407 -3.90 -11.50 -20.28
CA ASP A 407 -4.79 -12.22 -21.19
C ASP A 407 -5.64 -13.23 -20.39
N GLU A 408 -5.02 -14.01 -19.48
CA GLU A 408 -5.74 -14.96 -18.64
C GLU A 408 -6.72 -14.27 -17.65
N VAL A 409 -6.35 -13.11 -17.09
CA VAL A 409 -7.26 -12.32 -16.24
C VAL A 409 -8.44 -11.84 -17.04
N LYS A 410 -8.21 -11.30 -18.24
CA LYS A 410 -9.25 -10.82 -19.14
C LYS A 410 -10.23 -11.94 -19.55
N ASP A 411 -9.71 -13.14 -19.79
CA ASP A 411 -10.52 -14.28 -20.22
C ASP A 411 -11.41 -14.83 -19.11
N ARG A 412 -11.00 -14.66 -17.83
CA ARG A 412 -11.81 -15.10 -16.67
C ARG A 412 -12.90 -14.10 -16.27
N LEU A 413 -12.71 -12.81 -16.59
CA LEU A 413 -13.66 -11.76 -16.21
C LEU A 413 -14.98 -11.89 -17.01
N PRO A 414 -16.14 -11.81 -16.35
CA PRO A 414 -17.43 -11.73 -17.00
C PRO A 414 -17.48 -10.57 -18.01
N LYS A 415 -18.10 -10.79 -19.16
CA LYS A 415 -18.26 -9.73 -20.17
C LYS A 415 -19.22 -8.66 -19.68
N ILE A 416 -18.88 -7.41 -19.88
CA ILE A 416 -19.74 -6.26 -19.60
C ILE A 416 -20.24 -5.71 -20.93
N ASP A 417 -21.56 -5.74 -21.17
CA ASP A 417 -22.14 -5.26 -22.41
C ASP A 417 -21.77 -3.81 -22.70
N GLY A 418 -21.20 -3.59 -23.89
CA GLY A 418 -20.77 -2.27 -24.35
C GLY A 418 -19.50 -1.71 -23.68
N VAL A 419 -18.81 -2.50 -22.85
CA VAL A 419 -17.59 -2.08 -22.15
C VAL A 419 -16.39 -2.85 -22.68
N GLU A 420 -15.34 -2.13 -23.04
CA GLU A 420 -14.07 -2.70 -23.48
C GLU A 420 -13.11 -2.87 -22.30
N PHE A 421 -12.45 -4.04 -22.24
CA PHE A 421 -11.36 -4.29 -21.29
C PHE A 421 -10.04 -3.81 -21.91
N LYS A 422 -9.41 -2.82 -21.27
CA LYS A 422 -8.14 -2.22 -21.69
C LYS A 422 -7.06 -2.41 -20.65
N PRO A 423 -5.79 -2.59 -21.03
CA PRO A 423 -4.71 -2.55 -20.09
C PRO A 423 -4.58 -1.13 -19.50
N TRP A 424 -4.45 -1.04 -18.19
CA TRP A 424 -4.29 0.24 -17.50
C TRP A 424 -2.82 0.66 -17.49
N ASP A 425 -2.53 1.80 -18.07
CA ASP A 425 -1.16 2.31 -18.24
C ASP A 425 -0.53 2.94 -17.00
N ILE A 426 -1.26 2.99 -15.88
CA ILE A 426 -0.83 3.70 -14.66
C ILE A 426 0.53 3.24 -14.12
N ALA A 427 0.86 1.96 -14.19
CA ALA A 427 2.15 1.45 -13.76
C ALA A 427 3.28 1.97 -14.67
N PHE A 428 3.03 2.06 -15.98
CA PHE A 428 3.97 2.61 -16.96
C PHE A 428 4.18 4.11 -16.75
N LYS A 429 3.10 4.86 -16.52
CA LYS A 429 3.16 6.29 -16.17
C LYS A 429 3.96 6.51 -14.90
N THR A 430 3.77 5.67 -13.87
CA THR A 430 4.56 5.74 -12.63
C THR A 430 6.04 5.50 -12.92
N HIS A 431 6.39 4.50 -13.71
CA HIS A 431 7.79 4.26 -14.12
C HIS A 431 8.36 5.44 -14.91
N GLN A 432 7.60 6.01 -15.85
CA GLN A 432 8.00 7.16 -16.66
C GLN A 432 8.24 8.40 -15.78
N TYR A 433 7.29 8.73 -14.92
CA TYR A 433 7.39 9.83 -13.96
C TYR A 433 8.66 9.71 -13.10
N ARG A 434 8.90 8.53 -12.52
CA ARG A 434 10.08 8.25 -11.69
C ARG A 434 11.39 8.30 -12.48
N SER A 435 11.39 7.85 -13.73
CA SER A 435 12.55 7.95 -14.63
C SER A 435 12.87 9.40 -14.98
N THR A 436 11.85 10.23 -15.21
CA THR A 436 12.03 11.67 -15.48
C THR A 436 12.64 12.38 -14.28
N ILE A 437 12.11 12.13 -13.07
CA ILE A 437 12.67 12.65 -11.82
C ILE A 437 14.15 12.28 -11.68
N ARG A 438 14.47 11.02 -11.84
CA ARG A 438 15.85 10.54 -11.71
C ARG A 438 16.79 11.20 -12.71
N THR A 439 16.34 11.32 -13.97
CA THR A 439 17.13 11.95 -15.03
C THR A 439 17.36 13.44 -14.76
N ALA A 440 16.36 14.16 -14.25
CA ALA A 440 16.49 15.56 -13.89
C ALA A 440 17.53 15.76 -12.78
N ILE A 441 17.52 14.92 -11.74
CA ILE A 441 18.52 14.94 -10.67
C ILE A 441 19.93 14.64 -11.20
N GLU A 442 20.08 13.64 -12.07
CA GLU A 442 21.36 13.25 -12.65
C GLU A 442 21.95 14.34 -13.57
N ARG A 443 21.10 15.13 -14.24
CA ARG A 443 21.53 16.22 -15.14
C ARG A 443 21.81 17.54 -14.44
N GLY A 444 21.40 17.68 -13.18
CA GLY A 444 21.70 18.88 -12.40
C GLY A 444 21.00 20.13 -12.90
N SER A 445 19.71 20.07 -13.22
CA SER A 445 18.94 21.27 -13.53
C SER A 445 18.54 21.94 -12.20
N SER A 446 18.92 23.19 -12.00
CA SER A 446 18.88 23.85 -10.69
C SER A 446 17.46 24.04 -10.13
N GLU A 447 16.46 24.17 -10.99
CA GLU A 447 15.04 24.34 -10.60
C GLU A 447 14.38 22.99 -10.37
N ASP A 448 14.59 22.04 -11.27
CA ASP A 448 14.10 20.68 -11.14
C ASP A 448 14.82 19.92 -10.01
N GLU A 449 16.10 20.19 -9.75
CA GLU A 449 16.85 19.62 -8.61
C GLU A 449 16.25 20.02 -7.27
N ALA A 450 15.82 21.26 -7.14
CA ALA A 450 15.24 21.73 -5.89
C ALA A 450 13.88 21.06 -5.64
N LYS A 451 12.99 21.06 -6.64
CA LYS A 451 11.66 20.41 -6.57
C LYS A 451 11.79 18.91 -6.29
N LEU A 452 12.70 18.24 -6.96
CA LEU A 452 12.82 16.79 -6.93
C LEU A 452 13.77 16.29 -5.83
N GLY A 453 14.75 17.08 -5.43
CA GLY A 453 15.65 16.76 -4.32
C GLY A 453 14.91 16.64 -2.99
N TRP A 454 13.80 17.35 -2.84
CA TRP A 454 12.93 17.26 -1.69
C TRP A 454 12.21 15.90 -1.63
N PHE A 455 11.57 15.45 -2.69
CA PHE A 455 10.93 14.14 -2.78
C PHE A 455 11.94 12.99 -2.55
N TYR A 456 13.09 13.10 -3.17
CA TYR A 456 14.11 12.04 -3.15
C TYR A 456 14.77 11.86 -1.78
N ARG A 457 15.01 12.95 -1.05
CA ARG A 457 15.67 12.87 0.26
C ARG A 457 14.87 12.13 1.28
N THR A 458 13.56 12.34 1.32
CA THR A 458 12.69 11.62 2.25
C THR A 458 12.49 10.18 1.85
N GLU A 459 12.24 9.97 0.59
CA GLU A 459 12.09 8.64 0.08
C GLU A 459 13.35 7.81 0.36
N ALA A 460 14.52 8.35 0.06
CA ALA A 460 15.79 7.71 0.36
C ALA A 460 15.98 7.48 1.86
N TYR A 461 15.60 8.44 2.71
CA TYR A 461 15.71 8.31 4.15
C TYR A 461 14.79 7.23 4.70
N VAL A 462 13.48 7.29 4.43
CA VAL A 462 12.51 6.31 4.94
C VAL A 462 12.80 4.92 4.39
N ASN A 463 13.15 4.82 3.11
CA ASN A 463 13.55 3.56 2.49
C ASN A 463 14.85 3.00 3.07
N GLY A 464 15.81 3.86 3.39
CA GLY A 464 17.08 3.48 4.03
C GLY A 464 16.96 3.25 5.53
N PHE A 465 15.93 3.80 6.19
CA PHE A 465 15.80 3.72 7.65
C PHE A 465 15.25 2.37 8.10
N ARG A 466 16.16 1.45 8.30
CA ARG A 466 15.93 0.05 8.64
C ARG A 466 14.93 -0.17 9.80
N PRO A 467 14.96 0.55 10.94
CA PRO A 467 14.00 0.32 12.02
C PRO A 467 12.55 0.52 11.58
N TYR A 468 12.28 1.53 10.74
CA TYR A 468 10.96 1.82 10.19
C TYR A 468 10.47 0.68 9.28
N ARG A 469 11.27 0.30 8.29
CA ARG A 469 10.95 -0.83 7.39
C ARG A 469 10.71 -2.13 8.16
N THR A 470 11.53 -2.39 9.18
CA THR A 470 11.39 -3.58 10.02
C THR A 470 10.08 -3.59 10.79
N ALA A 471 9.68 -2.46 11.38
CA ALA A 471 8.42 -2.33 12.10
C ALA A 471 7.23 -2.52 11.14
N ARG A 472 7.29 -1.91 9.94
CA ARG A 472 6.26 -2.04 8.92
C ARG A 472 6.14 -3.47 8.39
N GLY A 473 7.25 -4.14 8.10
CA GLY A 473 7.26 -5.54 7.67
C GLY A 473 6.70 -6.50 8.74
N ARG A 474 6.96 -6.25 10.03
CA ARG A 474 6.34 -7.01 11.13
C ARG A 474 4.85 -6.77 11.22
N PHE A 475 4.41 -5.53 10.98
CA PHE A 475 3.00 -5.21 10.87
C PHE A 475 2.32 -6.03 9.76
N PHE A 476 2.90 -6.08 8.57
CA PHE A 476 2.35 -6.89 7.46
C PHE A 476 2.30 -8.39 7.80
N LYS A 477 3.25 -8.89 8.57
CA LYS A 477 3.28 -10.28 9.08
C LYS A 477 2.25 -10.56 10.18
N GLY A 478 1.50 -9.58 10.66
CA GLY A 478 0.60 -9.74 11.80
C GLY A 478 1.30 -10.01 13.13
N LYS A 479 2.60 -9.67 13.24
CA LYS A 479 3.36 -9.85 14.49
C LYS A 479 3.15 -8.66 15.43
N PHE A 480 1.97 -8.55 16.01
CA PHE A 480 1.58 -7.40 16.83
C PHE A 480 2.05 -7.51 18.27
N GLN A 481 1.98 -8.68 18.90
CA GLN A 481 2.28 -8.89 20.32
C GLN A 481 3.63 -9.55 20.58
N PHE A 482 4.09 -9.44 21.82
CA PHE A 482 5.23 -10.20 22.30
C PHE A 482 4.91 -11.70 22.26
N VAL A 483 5.67 -12.44 21.48
CA VAL A 483 5.83 -13.87 21.70
C VAL A 483 6.86 -14.02 22.83
N GLU A 484 6.70 -15.00 23.71
CA GLU A 484 7.59 -15.23 24.89
C GLU A 484 9.08 -15.37 24.54
N ASP A 485 9.42 -15.58 23.27
CA ASP A 485 10.80 -15.53 22.78
C ASP A 485 11.30 -14.07 22.82
N LYS A 486 12.02 -13.75 23.89
CA LYS A 486 12.63 -12.44 24.17
C LYS A 486 13.52 -11.86 23.05
N ARG A 487 13.74 -12.59 21.95
CA ARG A 487 14.58 -12.18 20.81
C ARG A 487 13.81 -11.63 19.63
N SER A 488 12.50 -11.86 19.53
CA SER A 488 11.69 -11.36 18.43
C SER A 488 10.95 -10.08 18.84
N LEU A 489 11.44 -8.93 18.40
CA LEU A 489 10.69 -7.68 18.51
C LEU A 489 9.43 -7.77 17.63
N ASN A 490 8.28 -7.34 18.17
CA ASN A 490 7.02 -7.24 17.45
C ASN A 490 6.84 -5.84 16.81
N ALA A 491 5.73 -5.64 16.07
CA ALA A 491 5.45 -4.34 15.43
C ALA A 491 5.26 -3.24 16.47
N LEU A 492 4.49 -3.48 17.54
CA LEU A 492 4.24 -2.49 18.59
C LEU A 492 5.53 -2.00 19.27
N GLN A 493 6.44 -2.92 19.58
CA GLN A 493 7.75 -2.53 20.14
C GLN A 493 8.60 -1.79 19.11
N GLY A 494 8.49 -2.17 17.83
CA GLY A 494 9.14 -1.46 16.72
C GLY A 494 8.68 0.00 16.67
N TRP A 495 7.39 0.25 16.68
CA TRP A 495 6.80 1.59 16.69
C TRP A 495 7.17 2.37 17.93
N LYS A 496 7.07 1.76 19.11
CA LYS A 496 7.49 2.39 20.36
C LYS A 496 8.94 2.88 20.31
N ASN A 497 9.83 2.12 19.71
CA ASN A 497 11.24 2.50 19.57
C ASN A 497 11.46 3.65 18.57
N LEU A 498 10.48 3.95 17.72
CA LEU A 498 10.50 5.01 16.72
C LEU A 498 9.81 6.31 17.21
N MET A 499 9.17 6.26 18.37
CA MET A 499 8.62 7.45 19.05
C MET A 499 9.73 8.20 19.76
N PHE A 500 10.60 8.85 19.01
CA PHE A 500 11.72 9.61 19.55
C PHE A 500 11.23 10.72 20.47
N THR A 501 11.86 10.86 21.63
CA THR A 501 11.59 11.98 22.53
C THR A 501 12.27 13.26 22.04
N ASP A 502 11.80 14.43 22.50
CA ASP A 502 12.43 15.72 22.14
C ASP A 502 13.88 15.79 22.60
N ASP A 503 14.19 15.19 23.75
CA ASP A 503 15.57 15.04 24.22
C ASP A 503 16.43 14.20 23.25
N GLN A 504 15.90 13.11 22.71
CA GLN A 504 16.62 12.29 21.74
C GLN A 504 16.84 13.05 20.43
N ILE A 505 15.85 13.82 19.97
CA ILE A 505 15.94 14.63 18.78
C ILE A 505 16.91 15.81 19.01
N GLY A 506 16.77 16.53 20.11
CA GLY A 506 17.62 17.68 20.46
C GLY A 506 19.08 17.31 20.69
N ASN A 507 19.33 16.16 21.32
CA ASN A 507 20.69 15.68 21.64
C ASN A 507 21.35 14.90 20.50
N LEU A 508 20.79 14.86 19.29
CA LEU A 508 21.34 14.13 18.17
C LEU A 508 22.81 14.51 17.84
N SER A 509 23.18 15.79 18.03
CA SER A 509 24.53 16.29 17.81
C SER A 509 25.58 15.68 18.76
N THR A 510 25.17 15.21 19.92
CA THR A 510 26.05 14.66 20.98
C THR A 510 25.87 13.16 21.21
N ASP A 511 24.80 12.55 20.69
CA ASP A 511 24.51 11.11 20.86
C ASP A 511 25.09 10.28 19.70
N ASP A 512 26.28 9.75 19.93
CA ASP A 512 27.00 8.90 18.98
C ASP A 512 26.24 7.65 18.54
N LYS A 513 25.35 7.14 19.38
CA LYS A 513 24.55 5.96 19.06
C LYS A 513 23.42 6.33 18.10
N MET A 514 22.76 7.45 18.35
CA MET A 514 21.73 7.97 17.47
C MET A 514 22.32 8.42 16.13
N GLN A 515 23.47 9.09 16.13
CA GLN A 515 24.18 9.45 14.88
C GLN A 515 24.45 8.22 14.01
N ARG A 516 24.98 7.15 14.61
CA ARG A 516 25.22 5.89 13.88
C ARG A 516 23.94 5.24 13.39
N LEU A 517 22.85 5.26 14.18
CA LEU A 517 21.55 4.74 13.79
C LEU A 517 21.02 5.42 12.53
N HIS A 518 21.25 6.72 12.42
CA HIS A 518 20.81 7.56 11.30
C HIS A 518 21.88 7.74 10.20
N GLY A 519 22.95 6.95 10.23
CA GLY A 519 24.01 6.99 9.22
C GLY A 519 24.86 8.28 9.22
N ILE A 520 24.82 9.07 10.30
CA ILE A 520 25.57 10.32 10.41
C ILE A 520 27.04 9.99 10.72
N ARG A 521 27.96 10.46 9.87
CA ARG A 521 29.40 10.25 10.05
C ARG A 521 30.06 11.39 10.81
N LYS A 522 31.01 11.03 11.69
CA LYS A 522 31.73 11.99 12.54
C LYS A 522 32.75 12.86 11.81
N GLU A 523 33.09 12.57 10.57
CA GLU A 523 34.28 13.10 9.90
C GLU A 523 34.26 14.63 9.66
N ASN A 524 33.08 15.30 9.83
CA ASN A 524 32.94 16.73 9.55
C ASN A 524 32.12 17.51 10.60
N GLN A 525 32.25 17.18 11.87
CA GLN A 525 31.39 17.73 12.95
C GLN A 525 31.35 19.26 13.07
N ASN A 526 32.30 19.99 12.50
CA ASN A 526 32.38 21.45 12.57
C ASN A 526 31.99 22.16 11.25
N SER A 527 31.42 21.43 10.28
CA SER A 527 31.06 22.00 8.98
C SER A 527 29.58 22.43 8.96
N GLN A 528 29.26 23.44 8.14
CA GLN A 528 27.90 23.85 7.86
C GLN A 528 27.08 22.67 7.26
N ALA A 529 27.73 21.80 6.49
CA ALA A 529 27.12 20.58 5.95
C ALA A 529 26.68 19.60 7.04
N PHE A 530 27.44 19.49 8.13
CA PHE A 530 27.07 18.65 9.26
C PHE A 530 25.85 19.22 9.99
N ALA A 531 25.79 20.53 10.21
CA ALA A 531 24.64 21.18 10.83
C ALA A 531 23.36 20.99 9.98
N SER A 532 23.46 21.16 8.65
CA SER A 532 22.35 20.91 7.73
C SER A 532 21.90 19.43 7.75
N THR A 533 22.84 18.48 7.81
CA THR A 533 22.52 17.05 7.93
C THR A 533 21.80 16.75 9.26
N LEU A 534 22.25 17.34 10.36
CA LEU A 534 21.60 17.17 11.67
C LEU A 534 20.16 17.70 11.64
N ALA A 535 19.95 18.92 11.13
CA ALA A 535 18.62 19.52 11.03
C ALA A 535 17.69 18.65 10.16
N SER A 536 18.16 18.17 9.03
CA SER A 536 17.41 17.27 8.16
C SER A 536 17.03 15.96 8.88
N VAL A 537 17.96 15.33 9.59
CA VAL A 537 17.67 14.09 10.33
C VAL A 537 16.74 14.35 11.51
N GLN A 538 16.88 15.47 12.23
CA GLN A 538 15.96 15.85 13.30
C GLN A 538 14.53 16.02 12.79
N SER A 539 14.35 16.67 11.64
CA SER A 539 13.05 16.79 10.98
C SER A 539 12.49 15.42 10.61
N GLN A 540 13.30 14.52 10.03
CA GLN A 540 12.89 13.16 9.71
C GLN A 540 12.52 12.34 10.96
N MET A 541 13.20 12.52 12.07
CA MET A 541 12.88 11.86 13.34
C MET A 541 11.51 12.30 13.88
N ARG A 542 11.15 13.59 13.74
CA ARG A 542 9.81 14.10 14.11
C ARG A 542 8.73 13.45 13.25
N LEU A 543 8.92 13.43 11.91
CA LEU A 543 8.00 12.77 10.98
C LEU A 543 7.79 11.29 11.32
N ILE A 544 8.87 10.56 11.53
CA ILE A 544 8.82 9.14 11.89
C ILE A 544 8.11 8.94 13.23
N ARG A 545 8.27 9.85 14.19
CA ARG A 545 7.56 9.80 15.47
C ARG A 545 6.05 9.86 15.27
N VAL A 546 5.58 10.76 14.42
CA VAL A 546 4.15 10.91 14.08
C VAL A 546 3.64 9.66 13.33
N ASP A 547 4.37 9.20 12.31
CA ASP A 547 4.05 7.96 11.60
C ASP A 547 3.96 6.76 12.56
N ALA A 548 4.92 6.65 13.48
CA ALA A 548 4.97 5.56 14.44
C ALA A 548 3.77 5.56 15.40
N LYS A 549 3.27 6.74 15.78
CA LYS A 549 2.05 6.87 16.59
C LYS A 549 0.84 6.32 15.83
N LEU A 550 0.63 6.73 14.58
CA LEU A 550 -0.48 6.23 13.78
C LEU A 550 -0.37 4.71 13.54
N PHE A 551 0.80 4.22 13.15
CA PHE A 551 0.99 2.78 12.89
C PHE A 551 0.90 1.93 14.15
N MET A 552 1.17 2.51 15.32
CA MET A 552 0.84 1.89 16.60
C MET A 552 -0.67 1.70 16.72
N ALA A 553 -1.46 2.75 16.45
CA ALA A 553 -2.92 2.67 16.49
C ALA A 553 -3.47 1.63 15.51
N GLN A 554 -2.98 1.63 14.26
CA GLN A 554 -3.34 0.60 13.26
C GLN A 554 -2.99 -0.81 13.74
N SER A 555 -1.81 -0.98 14.35
CA SER A 555 -1.38 -2.28 14.89
C SER A 555 -2.25 -2.76 16.04
N LEU A 556 -2.70 -1.85 16.90
CA LEU A 556 -3.63 -2.15 18.00
C LEU A 556 -5.00 -2.53 17.44
N PHE A 557 -5.48 -1.81 16.42
CA PHE A 557 -6.74 -2.11 15.74
C PHE A 557 -6.72 -3.52 15.14
N ASP A 558 -5.72 -3.81 14.33
CA ASP A 558 -5.56 -5.11 13.67
C ASP A 558 -5.32 -6.27 14.67
N ASN A 559 -4.96 -5.95 15.92
CA ASN A 559 -4.78 -6.90 17.01
C ASN A 559 -6.02 -7.01 17.93
N ASN A 560 -7.15 -6.41 17.58
CA ASN A 560 -8.39 -6.38 18.36
C ASN A 560 -8.20 -5.82 19.79
N ASN A 561 -7.29 -4.88 19.98
CA ASN A 561 -7.10 -4.21 21.26
C ASN A 561 -7.86 -2.87 21.29
N GLU A 562 -9.17 -2.95 21.31
CA GLU A 562 -10.09 -1.81 21.16
C GLU A 562 -9.93 -0.76 22.27
N GLY A 563 -9.82 -1.19 23.50
CA GLY A 563 -9.64 -0.28 24.64
C GLY A 563 -8.32 0.53 24.58
N GLY A 564 -7.26 -0.08 24.05
CA GLY A 564 -5.97 0.58 23.86
C GLY A 564 -5.96 1.59 22.70
N ILE A 565 -6.76 1.34 21.65
CA ILE A 565 -6.79 2.18 20.44
C ILE A 565 -7.40 3.53 20.76
N ARG A 566 -8.57 3.54 21.40
CA ARG A 566 -9.34 4.76 21.65
C ARG A 566 -8.53 5.78 22.42
N GLY A 567 -8.02 5.41 23.59
CA GLY A 567 -7.21 6.32 24.39
C GLY A 567 -5.98 6.84 23.66
N TRP A 568 -5.38 5.99 22.80
CA TRP A 568 -4.23 6.38 22.00
C TRP A 568 -4.59 7.40 20.91
N LEU A 569 -5.69 7.20 20.18
CA LEU A 569 -6.15 8.10 19.12
C LEU A 569 -6.69 9.43 19.68
N GLU A 570 -7.40 9.39 20.83
CA GLU A 570 -7.85 10.58 21.53
C GLU A 570 -6.65 11.44 22.02
N ASP A 571 -5.61 10.78 22.55
CA ASP A 571 -4.37 11.47 22.94
C ASP A 571 -3.66 12.09 21.74
N MET A 572 -3.56 11.37 20.63
CA MET A 572 -2.99 11.92 19.39
C MET A 572 -3.78 13.14 18.90
N LYS A 573 -5.12 13.06 18.88
CA LYS A 573 -5.99 14.15 18.43
C LYS A 573 -5.88 15.38 19.37
N ALA A 574 -5.83 15.16 20.68
CA ALA A 574 -5.71 16.23 21.66
C ALA A 574 -4.34 16.94 21.61
N ASN A 575 -3.28 16.20 21.26
CA ASN A 575 -1.90 16.70 21.24
C ASN A 575 -1.40 17.01 19.81
N SER A 576 -2.27 16.96 18.80
CA SER A 576 -1.87 17.23 17.41
C SER A 576 -1.43 18.68 17.20
N SER A 577 -1.97 19.62 17.98
CA SER A 577 -1.63 21.05 17.95
C SER A 577 -0.26 21.37 18.56
N ASP A 578 0.30 20.48 19.37
CA ASP A 578 1.55 20.74 20.09
C ASP A 578 2.80 20.24 19.31
N ASP A 579 2.63 19.45 18.23
CA ASP A 579 3.72 19.00 17.40
C ASP A 579 3.76 19.81 16.09
N PRO A 580 4.75 20.67 15.87
CA PRO A 580 4.82 21.52 14.68
C PRO A 580 4.86 20.74 13.34
N VAL A 581 5.16 19.44 13.38
CA VAL A 581 5.13 18.56 12.20
C VAL A 581 3.71 18.09 11.90
N ASP A 582 2.83 18.09 12.90
CA ASP A 582 1.43 17.65 12.78
C ASP A 582 0.49 18.81 12.42
N ASP A 583 0.97 20.05 12.48
CA ASP A 583 0.18 21.27 12.16
C ASP A 583 -0.38 21.30 10.72
N ASN A 584 0.14 20.45 9.82
CA ASN A 584 -0.36 20.32 8.45
C ASN A 584 -1.49 19.28 8.31
N GLY A 585 -2.00 18.72 9.39
CA GLY A 585 -3.12 17.79 9.34
C GLY A 585 -2.86 16.48 8.58
N ARG A 586 -1.60 16.14 8.37
CA ARG A 586 -1.12 15.03 7.53
C ARG A 586 -1.84 13.70 7.75
N TRP A 587 -2.25 13.43 8.99
CA TRP A 587 -2.89 12.18 9.37
C TRP A 587 -4.34 12.35 9.84
N ASN A 588 -4.92 13.55 9.71
CA ASN A 588 -6.25 13.84 10.22
C ASN A 588 -7.31 12.90 9.65
N ASP A 589 -7.26 12.62 8.35
CA ASP A 589 -8.16 11.65 7.71
C ASP A 589 -8.05 10.27 8.37
N ALA A 590 -6.84 9.72 8.49
CA ALA A 590 -6.61 8.42 9.09
C ALA A 590 -6.99 8.36 10.56
N LEU A 591 -6.66 9.41 11.33
CA LEU A 591 -6.99 9.49 12.76
C LEU A 591 -8.50 9.51 12.99
N ASN A 592 -9.21 10.39 12.29
CA ASN A 592 -10.67 10.49 12.43
C ASN A 592 -11.36 9.20 11.96
N TYR A 593 -10.92 8.63 10.84
CA TYR A 593 -11.48 7.39 10.33
C TYR A 593 -11.24 6.21 11.28
N LEU A 594 -10.01 6.04 11.79
CA LEU A 594 -9.69 4.97 12.75
C LEU A 594 -10.41 5.14 14.08
N LEU A 595 -10.56 6.39 14.56
CA LEU A 595 -11.30 6.68 15.77
C LEU A 595 -12.78 6.32 15.61
N ALA A 596 -13.41 6.77 14.53
CA ALA A 596 -14.79 6.42 14.21
C ALA A 596 -14.99 4.91 14.08
N ARG A 597 -14.08 4.20 13.41
CA ARG A 597 -14.09 2.74 13.27
C ARG A 597 -13.91 2.04 14.63
N SER A 598 -13.11 2.61 15.53
CA SER A 598 -12.93 2.08 16.89
C SER A 598 -14.21 2.23 17.71
N PHE A 599 -14.92 3.34 17.61
CA PHE A 599 -16.22 3.50 18.24
C PHE A 599 -17.27 2.54 17.66
N GLU A 600 -17.33 2.44 16.33
CA GLU A 600 -18.23 1.51 15.62
C GLU A 600 -18.03 0.07 16.10
N SER A 601 -16.77 -0.41 16.21
CA SER A 601 -16.45 -1.76 16.67
C SER A 601 -16.83 -2.03 18.13
N GLN A 602 -16.87 -0.97 18.95
CA GLN A 602 -17.29 -1.02 20.36
C GLN A 602 -18.79 -0.78 20.55
N LYS A 603 -19.55 -0.64 19.45
CA LYS A 603 -20.99 -0.33 19.44
C LYS A 603 -21.34 1.02 20.08
N LEU A 604 -20.38 1.94 20.12
CA LEU A 604 -20.54 3.33 20.52
C LEU A 604 -20.94 4.15 19.29
N TYR A 605 -22.17 3.94 18.83
CA TYR A 605 -22.60 4.39 17.51
C TYR A 605 -22.77 5.90 17.41
N ASP A 606 -23.21 6.56 18.47
CA ASP A 606 -23.37 8.01 18.48
C ASP A 606 -22.01 8.69 18.37
N GLU A 607 -21.01 8.20 19.11
CA GLU A 607 -19.63 8.69 19.05
C GLU A 607 -18.99 8.37 17.68
N ALA A 608 -19.30 7.21 17.10
CA ALA A 608 -18.83 6.87 15.75
C ALA A 608 -19.39 7.83 14.70
N ILE A 609 -20.71 8.12 14.78
CA ILE A 609 -21.39 9.06 13.88
C ILE A 609 -20.80 10.46 14.01
N GLU A 610 -20.58 10.96 15.22
CA GLU A 610 -19.96 12.26 15.47
C GLU A 610 -18.53 12.33 14.87
N ALA A 611 -17.74 11.27 15.07
CA ALA A 611 -16.38 11.20 14.53
C ALA A 611 -16.37 11.14 12.99
N TYR A 612 -17.33 10.45 12.35
CA TYR A 612 -17.44 10.43 10.88
C TYR A 612 -17.91 11.75 10.27
N GLN A 613 -18.64 12.59 11.01
CA GLN A 613 -19.22 13.85 10.49
C GLN A 613 -18.23 15.03 10.48
N GLN A 614 -16.95 14.78 10.63
CA GLN A 614 -15.93 15.83 10.51
C GLN A 614 -15.78 16.25 9.06
N GLU A 615 -15.88 17.55 8.83
CA GLU A 615 -15.68 18.20 7.54
C GLU A 615 -14.20 18.51 7.31
N ASP A 616 -13.85 18.98 6.11
CA ASP A 616 -12.50 19.41 5.70
C ASP A 616 -11.43 18.29 5.64
N LEU A 617 -11.86 17.05 5.42
CA LEU A 617 -10.99 15.91 5.20
C LEU A 617 -11.14 15.38 3.77
N ASN A 618 -10.08 14.80 3.20
CA ASN A 618 -10.15 14.19 1.86
C ASN A 618 -11.19 13.05 1.78
N GLN A 619 -11.43 12.36 2.89
CA GLN A 619 -12.40 11.26 2.99
C GLN A 619 -13.76 11.68 3.59
N SER A 620 -14.00 12.97 3.83
CA SER A 620 -15.22 13.46 4.51
C SER A 620 -16.50 13.01 3.81
N HIS A 621 -16.56 13.06 2.49
CA HIS A 621 -17.73 12.63 1.73
C HIS A 621 -18.15 11.18 2.08
N GLY A 622 -17.22 10.23 1.99
CA GLY A 622 -17.49 8.84 2.33
C GLY A 622 -17.77 8.62 3.82
N ASN A 623 -17.12 9.37 4.70
CA ASN A 623 -17.34 9.30 6.14
C ASN A 623 -18.75 9.77 6.50
N ILE A 624 -19.23 10.88 5.93
CA ILE A 624 -20.58 11.39 6.14
C ILE A 624 -21.63 10.39 5.62
N LEU A 625 -21.39 9.79 4.44
CA LEU A 625 -22.26 8.72 3.92
C LEU A 625 -22.32 7.52 4.88
N ARG A 626 -21.20 7.09 5.41
CA ARG A 626 -21.13 6.01 6.39
C ARG A 626 -21.91 6.34 7.65
N ALA A 627 -21.77 7.56 8.18
CA ALA A 627 -22.57 8.05 9.30
C ALA A 627 -24.08 8.03 9.00
N ARG A 628 -24.47 8.41 7.78
CA ARG A 628 -25.86 8.38 7.32
C ARG A 628 -26.43 6.96 7.30
N ILE A 629 -25.68 6.01 6.73
CA ILE A 629 -26.06 4.59 6.68
C ILE A 629 -26.17 4.03 8.10
N LEU A 630 -25.21 4.33 8.96
CA LEU A 630 -25.21 3.88 10.35
C LEU A 630 -26.45 4.41 11.11
N LYS A 631 -26.81 5.69 10.97
CA LYS A 631 -28.04 6.27 11.53
C LYS A 631 -29.29 5.56 11.04
N GLN A 632 -29.37 5.23 9.76
CA GLN A 632 -30.51 4.51 9.19
C GLN A 632 -30.63 3.10 9.74
N LEU A 633 -29.51 2.41 9.90
CA LEU A 633 -29.46 1.06 10.48
C LEU A 633 -29.89 1.07 11.94
N ILE A 634 -29.38 1.99 12.75
CA ILE A 634 -29.76 2.14 14.15
C ILE A 634 -31.25 2.40 14.26
N LYS A 635 -31.79 3.33 13.48
CA LYS A 635 -33.22 3.62 13.46
C LYS A 635 -34.06 2.40 13.08
N LYS A 636 -33.63 1.66 12.05
CA LYS A 636 -34.36 0.47 11.59
C LYS A 636 -34.41 -0.63 12.68
N TYR A 637 -33.32 -0.87 13.39
CA TYR A 637 -33.16 -2.05 14.25
C TYR A 637 -33.31 -1.78 15.74
N TYR A 638 -33.06 -0.55 16.24
CA TYR A 638 -33.15 -0.22 17.67
C TYR A 638 -34.34 0.66 18.04
N GLU A 639 -34.92 1.45 17.12
CA GLU A 639 -36.12 2.26 17.40
C GLU A 639 -37.44 1.58 17.01
N SER A 640 -37.35 0.39 16.40
CA SER A 640 -38.54 -0.44 16.07
C SER A 640 -38.97 -1.37 17.22
N GLU A 641 -38.25 -1.41 18.34
CA GLU A 641 -38.64 -2.00 19.61
C GLU A 641 -39.36 -0.96 20.50
#